data_9a0acdb270771b79f746d041b8e65747
#
_entry.id   9a0acdb270771b79f746d041b8e65747
#
_cell.length_a   1.000
_cell.length_b   1.000
_cell.length_c   1.000
_cell.angle_alpha   90.00
_cell.angle_beta   90.00
_cell.angle_gamma   90.00
#
_symmetry.space_group_name_H-M   'P 1'
#
loop_
_entity.id
_entity.type
_entity.pdbx_description
1 polymer ?
#
loop_
_entity_poly.entity_id
_entity_poly.type
_entity_poly.pdbx_seq_one_letter_code
_entity_poly.pdbx_strand_id
1 'polypeptide(L)'
;MTPIRSLTYSLLVLLIVAGLPGRNDQLLYAQSVPTAKPSPMDSVRYYLASNPGLAIPVTDTLPGLEFRMYDPARKGPIDYAHLGNLGSSARPLWFQPLPSLGFKSGYQPFERYLLNPDQLAFYKHRRTYSDAFFTRGGSQRDAMSFIKLSRTFSKGLNVSLHYQTINNLGQYRFQRTKHGSLAVGAWWPVQKNYEVFLLFASNTFRQQDNGGILDTDFAGPGYNGPISVPILLSNNDAKTVQSFQDFQINQYLNALQLGKNQVRASHQLNFKTENWKFNDKNNANSDQTKEALFYGNLLTDRRGLRNAFSLQRLENHLQLSTLRPRKNQGEAASISVGLRHALIFLQPEFQPDSFLNNLFATGSLRVNLAERLQLQTTGDLGLLSNTGEYRLQGKIGLSLGKAGLLEGQLLSQRRPVDWVFAQLYSTGRSVWNLNWEKPIENSLFVRYELPAIGFQATASSHLVNNYLYFEQEGQPAQAEEAVSVTQLLIQQKIKWGILRSENAVGLQQNNRSDVLRLPTWFSKNSLYLAGHLFKKQLFLNAGFDFRINSAFTPDAYQPFLGQFQLQDEQEQAIYPWLDAFVTAKIQSFRFFLRFENMSPLWNPAENLFLTAHHPQNRMGIRLGISWRFLDANTPEDSGTPGPGGAPTGPPGGFRQ
;
A
#
# COMPACT_ATOMS: atom_id res chain seq x y z
N MET A 1 0.71 -38.50 -12.01
CA MET A 1 1.49 -39.01 -10.84
C MET A 1 2.47 -37.98 -10.31
N THR A 2 1.99 -36.77 -10.00
CA THR A 2 2.89 -35.68 -9.56
C THR A 2 2.41 -34.74 -8.45
N PRO A 3 1.33 -35.01 -7.68
CA PRO A 3 1.01 -34.14 -6.55
C PRO A 3 1.73 -34.46 -5.23
N ILE A 4 2.38 -35.65 -5.11
CA ILE A 4 2.96 -36.09 -3.83
C ILE A 4 4.36 -35.51 -3.59
N ARG A 5 5.12 -35.20 -4.64
CA ARG A 5 6.47 -34.63 -4.49
C ARG A 5 6.50 -33.16 -4.05
N SER A 6 5.51 -32.35 -4.42
CA SER A 6 5.44 -30.94 -4.00
C SER A 6 5.07 -30.77 -2.52
N LEU A 7 4.23 -31.67 -1.98
CA LEU A 7 3.87 -31.67 -0.56
C LEU A 7 5.05 -32.06 0.35
N THR A 8 5.93 -32.94 -0.13
CA THR A 8 7.09 -33.41 0.65
C THR A 8 8.13 -32.31 0.87
N TYR A 9 8.35 -31.41 -0.11
CA TYR A 9 9.29 -30.30 0.07
C TYR A 9 8.72 -29.21 1.01
N SER A 10 7.43 -28.94 0.95
CA SER A 10 6.76 -27.99 1.86
C SER A 10 6.71 -28.52 3.29
N LEU A 11 6.51 -29.83 3.48
CA LEU A 11 6.56 -30.48 4.79
C LEU A 11 8.00 -30.54 5.36
N LEU A 12 9.01 -30.71 4.52
CA LEU A 12 10.41 -30.76 4.96
C LEU A 12 10.87 -29.38 5.48
N VAL A 13 10.44 -28.28 4.86
CA VAL A 13 10.69 -26.92 5.36
C VAL A 13 9.95 -26.66 6.67
N LEU A 14 8.73 -27.21 6.84
CA LEU A 14 7.97 -27.12 8.09
C LEU A 14 8.57 -27.99 9.20
N LEU A 15 9.11 -29.18 8.90
CA LEU A 15 9.71 -30.10 9.88
C LEU A 15 11.08 -29.64 10.38
N ILE A 16 11.87 -28.91 9.58
CA ILE A 16 13.12 -28.30 10.03
C ILE A 16 12.84 -27.16 11.03
N VAL A 17 11.66 -26.52 10.96
CA VAL A 17 11.23 -25.46 11.89
C VAL A 17 10.67 -26.02 13.20
N ALA A 18 10.11 -27.23 13.19
CA ALA A 18 9.45 -27.84 14.37
C ALA A 18 10.38 -28.63 15.29
N GLY A 19 11.61 -28.93 14.89
CA GLY A 19 12.49 -29.90 15.55
C GLY A 19 13.51 -29.37 16.54
N LEU A 20 13.55 -28.08 16.91
CA LEU A 20 14.54 -27.54 17.83
C LEU A 20 13.91 -27.20 19.20
N PRO A 21 14.44 -27.76 20.32
CA PRO A 21 13.88 -27.44 21.64
C PRO A 21 14.19 -26.02 22.03
N GLY A 22 13.08 -25.24 22.19
CA GLY A 22 13.13 -23.87 22.68
C GLY A 22 13.62 -23.79 24.12
N ARG A 23 14.77 -23.16 24.34
CA ARG A 23 15.16 -22.68 25.63
C ARG A 23 14.29 -21.50 26.03
N ASN A 24 13.55 -21.64 27.13
CA ASN A 24 12.68 -20.62 27.72
C ASN A 24 13.51 -19.41 28.20
N ASP A 25 13.74 -18.43 27.35
CA ASP A 25 14.07 -17.09 27.76
C ASP A 25 12.85 -16.18 27.53
N GLN A 26 12.27 -15.75 28.63
CA GLN A 26 11.09 -14.88 28.67
C GLN A 26 11.34 -13.60 27.89
N LEU A 27 10.69 -13.45 26.73
CA LEU A 27 10.66 -12.21 25.98
C LEU A 27 9.41 -11.43 26.33
N LEU A 28 9.57 -10.47 27.21
CA LEU A 28 8.66 -9.36 27.40
C LEU A 28 8.66 -8.49 26.15
N TYR A 29 7.60 -8.56 25.35
CA TYR A 29 7.29 -7.51 24.39
C TYR A 29 6.88 -6.26 25.15
N ALA A 30 7.62 -5.17 24.89
CA ALA A 30 7.50 -3.81 25.37
C ALA A 30 8.46 -3.40 26.52
N GLN A 31 9.58 -4.06 26.67
CA GLN A 31 10.69 -3.39 27.36
C GLN A 31 11.99 -3.72 26.65
N SER A 32 12.56 -2.69 26.01
CA SER A 32 13.95 -2.67 25.54
C SER A 32 14.87 -3.04 26.68
N VAL A 33 15.76 -4.00 26.45
CA VAL A 33 16.88 -4.28 27.36
C VAL A 33 17.65 -2.98 27.57
N PRO A 34 17.76 -2.44 28.79
CA PRO A 34 18.35 -1.14 29.02
C PRO A 34 19.86 -1.25 29.19
N THR A 35 20.63 -1.26 28.08
CA THR A 35 22.08 -1.09 28.12
C THR A 35 22.65 -0.20 27.02
N ALA A 36 21.83 0.32 26.12
CA ALA A 36 22.19 1.43 25.25
C ALA A 36 21.52 2.71 25.77
N LYS A 37 22.24 3.85 25.76
CA LYS A 37 21.59 5.16 25.99
C LYS A 37 20.38 5.23 25.10
N PRO A 38 19.17 5.58 25.60
CA PRO A 38 17.97 5.66 24.77
C PRO A 38 18.25 6.59 23.57
N SER A 39 17.90 6.13 22.39
CA SER A 39 18.01 6.96 21.20
C SER A 39 17.10 8.18 21.35
N PRO A 40 17.51 9.38 20.92
CA PRO A 40 16.60 10.53 20.86
C PRO A 40 15.30 10.24 20.11
N MET A 41 15.30 9.25 19.20
CA MET A 41 14.12 8.77 18.48
C MET A 41 13.11 8.03 19.36
N ASP A 42 13.53 7.40 20.44
CA ASP A 42 12.61 6.64 21.32
C ASP A 42 11.59 7.53 22.06
N SER A 43 11.84 8.85 22.11
CA SER A 43 10.95 9.85 22.67
C SER A 43 9.97 10.45 21.66
N VAL A 44 10.15 10.20 20.36
CA VAL A 44 9.34 10.79 19.29
C VAL A 44 8.02 10.04 19.17
N ARG A 45 6.93 10.79 19.12
CA ARG A 45 5.59 10.28 18.85
C ARG A 45 4.99 11.00 17.66
N TYR A 46 4.18 10.29 16.88
CA TYR A 46 3.42 10.90 15.80
C TYR A 46 1.92 10.70 16.00
N TYR A 47 1.15 11.54 15.33
CA TYR A 47 -0.30 11.58 15.35
C TYR A 47 -0.80 11.55 13.91
N LEU A 48 -1.99 11.00 13.70
CA LEU A 48 -2.70 11.04 12.43
C LEU A 48 -3.91 11.97 12.55
N ALA A 49 -4.22 12.67 11.48
CA ALA A 49 -5.36 13.58 11.45
C ALA A 49 -6.71 12.87 11.70
N SER A 50 -6.83 11.60 11.31
CA SER A 50 -8.03 10.78 11.55
C SER A 50 -8.24 10.41 13.03
N ASN A 51 -7.18 10.43 13.84
CA ASN A 51 -7.26 10.11 15.29
C ASN A 51 -6.23 10.91 16.10
N PRO A 52 -6.48 12.22 16.35
CA PRO A 52 -5.52 13.09 17.03
C PRO A 52 -5.30 12.74 18.50
N GLY A 53 -6.18 11.93 19.10
CA GLY A 53 -6.05 11.46 20.48
C GLY A 53 -5.04 10.30 20.66
N LEU A 54 -4.61 9.63 19.58
CA LEU A 54 -3.73 8.46 19.64
C LEU A 54 -2.29 8.84 19.31
N ALA A 55 -1.43 8.82 20.32
CA ALA A 55 0.01 9.01 20.15
C ALA A 55 0.69 7.69 19.79
N ILE A 56 1.27 7.60 18.61
CA ILE A 56 1.96 6.41 18.12
C ILE A 56 3.48 6.61 18.30
N PRO A 57 4.18 5.73 19.04
CA PRO A 57 5.62 5.86 19.25
C PRO A 57 6.38 5.56 17.95
N VAL A 58 7.43 6.34 17.70
CA VAL A 58 8.41 6.04 16.65
C VAL A 58 9.45 5.10 17.26
N THR A 59 9.52 3.89 16.75
CA THR A 59 10.57 2.96 17.15
C THR A 59 11.74 3.07 16.17
N ASP A 60 12.93 3.32 16.70
CA ASP A 60 14.16 3.26 15.92
C ASP A 60 14.59 1.79 15.76
N THR A 61 13.81 1.08 14.94
CA THR A 61 14.03 -0.36 14.72
C THR A 61 15.35 -0.62 13.99
N LEU A 62 15.97 -1.73 14.36
CA LEU A 62 17.05 -2.29 13.57
C LEU A 62 16.57 -2.57 12.12
N PRO A 63 17.45 -2.52 11.11
CA PRO A 63 17.06 -2.79 9.74
C PRO A 63 16.45 -4.20 9.63
N GLY A 64 15.14 -4.25 9.48
CA GLY A 64 14.39 -5.50 9.27
C GLY A 64 14.05 -5.70 7.79
N LEU A 65 13.16 -6.67 7.54
CA LEU A 65 12.64 -6.99 6.20
C LEU A 65 12.08 -5.74 5.50
N GLU A 66 11.32 -4.91 6.21
CA GLU A 66 10.67 -3.73 5.63
C GLU A 66 11.63 -2.70 5.03
N PHE A 67 12.84 -2.58 5.56
CA PHE A 67 13.82 -1.62 5.04
C PHE A 67 14.34 -2.02 3.67
N ARG A 68 14.64 -3.31 3.45
CA ARG A 68 15.16 -3.81 2.18
C ARG A 68 14.06 -4.16 1.17
N MET A 69 12.81 -4.34 1.61
CA MET A 69 11.64 -4.49 0.75
C MET A 69 11.11 -3.10 0.36
N TYR A 70 11.83 -2.45 -0.54
CA TYR A 70 11.56 -1.08 -0.99
C TYR A 70 10.29 -0.98 -1.85
N ASP A 71 10.00 -2.00 -2.66
CA ASP A 71 8.88 -2.03 -3.59
C ASP A 71 7.55 -2.21 -2.83
N PRO A 72 6.62 -1.25 -2.92
CA PRO A 72 5.31 -1.36 -2.29
C PRO A 72 4.54 -2.63 -2.69
N ALA A 73 4.69 -3.13 -3.92
CA ALA A 73 4.04 -4.36 -4.38
C ALA A 73 4.57 -5.63 -3.69
N ARG A 74 5.74 -5.55 -3.02
CA ARG A 74 6.41 -6.67 -2.36
C ARG A 74 6.56 -6.53 -0.85
N LYS A 75 6.05 -5.45 -0.24
CA LYS A 75 6.17 -5.21 1.22
C LYS A 75 5.31 -6.11 2.09
N GLY A 76 4.21 -6.63 1.59
CA GLY A 76 3.30 -7.49 2.33
C GLY A 76 3.86 -8.91 2.56
N PRO A 77 3.15 -9.73 3.36
CA PRO A 77 3.47 -11.15 3.49
C PRO A 77 3.25 -11.91 2.18
N ILE A 78 2.40 -11.40 1.31
CA ILE A 78 2.11 -11.93 -0.03
C ILE A 78 2.29 -10.81 -1.04
N ASP A 79 2.92 -11.13 -2.15
CA ASP A 79 3.24 -10.17 -3.20
C ASP A 79 2.01 -9.83 -4.05
N TYR A 80 2.07 -8.70 -4.74
CA TYR A 80 1.11 -8.30 -5.78
C TYR A 80 1.62 -8.75 -7.15
N ALA A 81 0.71 -9.16 -8.04
CA ALA A 81 1.01 -9.25 -9.46
C ALA A 81 1.22 -7.85 -10.03
N HIS A 82 2.26 -7.66 -10.82
CA HIS A 82 2.57 -6.39 -11.48
C HIS A 82 3.26 -6.63 -12.83
N LEU A 83 3.42 -5.59 -13.65
CA LEU A 83 3.93 -5.71 -15.02
C LEU A 83 5.47 -5.83 -15.12
N GLY A 84 6.12 -6.36 -14.09
CA GLY A 84 7.55 -6.66 -14.08
C GLY A 84 8.45 -5.55 -13.56
N ASN A 85 8.06 -4.29 -13.61
CA ASN A 85 8.89 -3.16 -13.19
C ASN A 85 8.29 -2.37 -12.00
N LEU A 86 9.17 -1.70 -11.25
CA LEU A 86 8.78 -0.89 -10.09
C LEU A 86 7.83 0.23 -10.49
N GLY A 87 6.71 0.33 -9.80
CA GLY A 87 5.70 1.36 -10.04
C GLY A 87 4.69 1.01 -11.12
N SER A 88 4.78 -0.16 -11.76
CA SER A 88 3.78 -0.57 -12.76
C SER A 88 2.43 -0.94 -12.13
N SER A 89 1.43 -1.00 -12.99
CA SER A 89 0.08 -1.47 -12.63
C SER A 89 0.15 -2.77 -11.86
N ALA A 90 -0.62 -2.87 -10.77
CA ALA A 90 -0.54 -4.01 -9.85
C ALA A 90 -1.92 -4.40 -9.31
N ARG A 91 -2.12 -5.72 -9.09
CA ARG A 91 -3.29 -6.28 -8.41
C ARG A 91 -2.86 -7.23 -7.30
N PRO A 92 -3.68 -7.41 -6.24
CA PRO A 92 -3.36 -8.37 -5.20
C PRO A 92 -3.44 -9.81 -5.73
N LEU A 93 -2.46 -10.66 -5.36
CA LEU A 93 -2.52 -12.12 -5.53
C LEU A 93 -3.21 -12.83 -4.36
N TRP A 94 -3.53 -12.10 -3.33
CA TRP A 94 -4.30 -12.53 -2.16
C TRP A 94 -5.64 -11.83 -2.17
N PHE A 95 -6.74 -12.58 -2.15
CA PHE A 95 -8.06 -11.97 -2.16
C PHE A 95 -8.26 -11.03 -0.97
N GLN A 96 -8.78 -9.85 -1.23
CA GLN A 96 -9.07 -8.84 -0.21
C GLN A 96 -10.41 -8.17 -0.54
N PRO A 97 -11.32 -8.03 0.44
CA PRO A 97 -12.53 -7.26 0.25
C PRO A 97 -12.19 -5.77 0.06
N LEU A 98 -13.03 -5.07 -0.71
CA LEU A 98 -12.79 -3.64 -0.94
C LEU A 98 -12.92 -2.83 0.37
N PRO A 99 -12.00 -1.89 0.62
CA PRO A 99 -11.87 -1.27 1.94
C PRO A 99 -12.93 -0.20 2.27
N SER A 100 -13.68 0.30 1.29
CA SER A 100 -14.58 1.45 1.49
C SER A 100 -15.88 1.34 0.71
N LEU A 101 -16.95 1.93 1.28
CA LEU A 101 -18.25 2.13 0.65
C LEU A 101 -18.26 3.44 -0.15
N GLY A 102 -19.12 3.50 -1.16
CA GLY A 102 -19.35 4.66 -2.02
C GLY A 102 -18.88 4.45 -3.45
N PHE A 103 -19.29 5.33 -4.32
CA PHE A 103 -18.98 5.28 -5.76
C PHE A 103 -17.46 5.35 -6.01
N LYS A 104 -16.97 4.55 -6.97
CA LYS A 104 -15.59 4.55 -7.45
C LYS A 104 -15.55 4.53 -8.98
N SER A 105 -14.47 5.07 -9.53
CA SER A 105 -14.20 4.98 -10.97
C SER A 105 -13.88 3.55 -11.42
N GLY A 106 -13.28 2.76 -10.53
CA GLY A 106 -12.75 1.43 -10.84
C GLY A 106 -11.33 1.44 -11.40
N TYR A 107 -10.77 2.59 -11.78
CA TYR A 107 -9.37 2.68 -12.22
C TYR A 107 -8.43 2.67 -11.02
N GLN A 108 -7.93 1.49 -10.63
CA GLN A 108 -7.14 1.31 -9.40
C GLN A 108 -5.75 0.65 -9.61
N PRO A 109 -5.14 0.64 -10.82
CA PRO A 109 -3.90 -0.10 -11.05
C PRO A 109 -2.70 0.44 -10.27
N PHE A 110 -2.75 1.72 -9.82
CA PHE A 110 -1.67 2.37 -9.06
C PHE A 110 -2.00 2.62 -7.58
N GLU A 111 -3.11 2.08 -7.05
CA GLU A 111 -3.55 2.32 -5.67
C GLU A 111 -2.45 1.98 -4.64
N ARG A 112 -1.60 0.98 -4.95
CA ARG A 112 -0.49 0.56 -4.08
C ARG A 112 0.58 1.63 -3.85
N TYR A 113 0.69 2.60 -4.76
CA TYR A 113 1.68 3.68 -4.71
C TYR A 113 1.10 5.01 -4.25
N LEU A 114 -0.21 5.08 -3.99
CA LEU A 114 -0.92 6.28 -3.60
C LEU A 114 -0.49 6.77 -2.21
N LEU A 115 -0.09 8.04 -2.08
CA LEU A 115 0.01 8.73 -0.81
C LEU A 115 -1.36 9.28 -0.43
N ASN A 116 -1.94 8.72 0.63
CA ASN A 116 -3.21 9.18 1.18
C ASN A 116 -2.94 10.25 2.26
N PRO A 117 -3.61 11.42 2.24
CA PRO A 117 -3.43 12.45 3.25
C PRO A 117 -3.73 11.96 4.67
N ASP A 118 -4.66 11.03 4.85
CA ASP A 118 -4.97 10.44 6.17
C ASP A 118 -3.80 9.68 6.80
N GLN A 119 -2.81 9.27 6.00
CA GLN A 119 -1.59 8.59 6.45
C GLN A 119 -0.44 9.54 6.76
N LEU A 120 -0.63 10.85 6.56
CA LEU A 120 0.40 11.85 6.88
C LEU A 120 0.61 11.91 8.39
N ALA A 121 1.84 11.61 8.82
CA ALA A 121 2.21 11.59 10.22
C ALA A 121 2.69 12.97 10.71
N PHE A 122 2.13 13.45 11.80
CA PHE A 122 2.52 14.68 12.48
C PHE A 122 3.40 14.33 13.68
N TYR A 123 4.72 14.51 13.55
CA TYR A 123 5.68 14.18 14.60
C TYR A 123 5.78 15.32 15.61
N LYS A 124 5.26 15.10 16.82
CA LYS A 124 5.28 16.12 17.88
C LYS A 124 6.60 16.08 18.63
N HIS A 125 7.51 16.90 18.17
CA HIS A 125 8.83 17.09 18.78
C HIS A 125 9.33 18.53 18.56
N ARG A 126 10.18 19.05 19.47
CA ARG A 126 10.76 20.41 19.33
C ARG A 126 11.77 20.51 18.18
N ARG A 127 12.48 19.40 17.91
CA ARG A 127 13.45 19.32 16.82
C ARG A 127 12.74 18.84 15.56
N THR A 128 13.22 19.24 14.39
CA THR A 128 12.69 18.77 13.13
C THR A 128 12.95 17.27 12.98
N TYR A 129 11.91 16.51 12.72
CA TYR A 129 12.01 15.10 12.33
C TYR A 129 12.24 15.01 10.83
N SER A 130 13.26 14.24 10.43
CA SER A 130 13.62 14.03 9.03
C SER A 130 13.85 12.54 8.78
N ASP A 131 13.25 12.00 7.70
CA ASP A 131 13.44 10.62 7.24
C ASP A 131 13.57 10.63 5.71
N ALA A 132 14.77 10.38 5.23
CA ALA A 132 15.07 10.32 3.80
C ALA A 132 15.42 8.88 3.41
N PHE A 133 14.92 8.46 2.25
CA PHE A 133 15.18 7.15 1.66
C PHE A 133 15.47 7.30 0.18
N PHE A 134 16.45 6.57 -0.30
CA PHE A 134 16.77 6.47 -1.71
C PHE A 134 17.20 5.04 -2.04
N THR A 135 16.72 4.50 -3.16
CA THR A 135 17.19 3.22 -3.69
C THR A 135 17.33 3.31 -5.20
N ARG A 136 18.34 2.58 -5.71
CA ARG A 136 18.64 2.52 -7.13
C ARG A 136 18.99 1.09 -7.53
N GLY A 137 18.45 0.66 -8.68
CA GLY A 137 18.82 -0.58 -9.37
C GLY A 137 19.99 -0.40 -10.34
N GLY A 138 20.21 -1.38 -11.20
CA GLY A 138 21.34 -1.40 -12.15
C GLY A 138 21.33 -0.29 -13.19
N SER A 139 20.17 0.31 -13.49
CA SER A 139 20.05 1.43 -14.44
C SER A 139 20.02 2.78 -13.70
N GLN A 140 20.54 3.83 -14.36
CA GLN A 140 20.48 5.20 -13.79
C GLN A 140 19.04 5.72 -13.60
N ARG A 141 18.08 5.15 -14.33
CA ARG A 141 16.66 5.53 -14.30
C ARG A 141 15.80 4.50 -13.56
N ASP A 142 16.39 3.63 -12.75
CA ASP A 142 15.67 2.70 -11.87
C ASP A 142 15.89 3.14 -10.43
N ALA A 143 15.07 4.08 -9.98
CA ALA A 143 15.19 4.68 -8.67
C ALA A 143 13.83 4.92 -8.00
N MET A 144 13.82 4.83 -6.68
CA MET A 144 12.73 5.28 -5.82
C MET A 144 13.32 6.10 -4.67
N SER A 145 12.66 7.19 -4.33
CA SER A 145 13.03 7.99 -3.16
C SER A 145 11.81 8.50 -2.42
N PHE A 146 11.97 8.75 -1.13
CA PHE A 146 11.03 9.55 -0.37
C PHE A 146 11.75 10.42 0.66
N ILE A 147 11.10 11.53 1.04
CA ILE A 147 11.50 12.41 2.12
C ILE A 147 10.28 12.69 2.99
N LYS A 148 10.43 12.53 4.30
CA LYS A 148 9.44 12.92 5.31
C LYS A 148 10.06 13.97 6.21
N LEU A 149 9.36 15.09 6.40
CA LEU A 149 9.76 16.17 7.28
C LEU A 149 8.58 16.52 8.18
N SER A 150 8.85 16.80 9.45
CA SER A 150 7.84 17.33 10.35
C SER A 150 8.47 18.23 11.41
N ARG A 151 7.87 19.41 11.64
CA ARG A 151 8.34 20.38 12.63
C ARG A 151 7.18 20.97 13.41
N THR A 152 7.36 21.09 14.72
CA THR A 152 6.44 21.81 15.59
C THR A 152 7.02 23.21 15.90
N PHE A 153 6.25 24.25 15.64
CA PHE A 153 6.58 25.65 15.90
C PHE A 153 6.13 26.11 17.30
N SER A 154 6.58 27.29 17.73
CA SER A 154 6.42 27.81 19.11
C SER A 154 4.98 27.86 19.61
N LYS A 155 4.00 28.15 18.74
CA LYS A 155 2.56 28.18 19.09
C LYS A 155 1.85 26.82 18.95
N GLY A 156 2.60 25.72 18.87
CA GLY A 156 2.06 24.36 18.75
C GLY A 156 1.63 23.94 17.34
N LEU A 157 1.73 24.85 16.35
CA LEU A 157 1.51 24.51 14.95
C LEU A 157 2.55 23.47 14.51
N ASN A 158 2.08 22.32 14.03
CA ASN A 158 2.95 21.29 13.43
C ASN A 158 2.73 21.26 11.92
N VAL A 159 3.79 21.29 11.15
CA VAL A 159 3.77 21.15 9.69
C VAL A 159 4.50 19.87 9.33
N SER A 160 3.87 19.05 8.50
CA SER A 160 4.41 17.78 8.02
C SER A 160 4.37 17.70 6.49
N LEU A 161 5.40 17.07 5.92
CA LEU A 161 5.54 16.83 4.48
C LEU A 161 6.00 15.40 4.25
N HIS A 162 5.42 14.77 3.22
CA HIS A 162 5.89 13.51 2.67
C HIS A 162 5.93 13.63 1.14
N TYR A 163 7.12 13.52 0.56
CA TYR A 163 7.33 13.49 -0.89
C TYR A 163 7.92 12.16 -1.30
N GLN A 164 7.38 11.56 -2.36
CA GLN A 164 7.83 10.29 -2.90
C GLN A 164 7.93 10.36 -4.42
N THR A 165 8.94 9.73 -4.99
CA THR A 165 9.07 9.58 -6.45
C THR A 165 9.55 8.19 -6.81
N ILE A 166 9.04 7.68 -7.94
CA ILE A 166 9.48 6.46 -8.59
C ILE A 166 9.80 6.83 -10.04
N ASN A 167 10.94 6.40 -10.54
CA ASN A 167 11.31 6.51 -11.93
C ASN A 167 12.01 5.20 -12.33
N ASN A 168 11.34 4.38 -13.11
CA ASN A 168 11.85 3.10 -13.58
C ASN A 168 11.69 3.01 -15.09
N LEU A 169 12.78 2.71 -15.79
CA LEU A 169 12.75 2.58 -17.26
C LEU A 169 12.15 1.24 -17.71
N GLY A 170 12.17 0.23 -16.82
CA GLY A 170 11.88 -1.15 -17.17
C GLY A 170 13.06 -1.84 -17.85
N GLN A 171 12.99 -3.15 -17.96
CA GLN A 171 13.98 -3.96 -18.70
C GLN A 171 13.64 -4.10 -20.19
N TYR A 172 12.36 -4.02 -20.52
CA TYR A 172 11.85 -4.13 -21.91
C TYR A 172 11.56 -2.75 -22.48
N ARG A 173 11.46 -2.66 -23.83
CA ARG A 173 11.12 -1.40 -24.51
C ARG A 173 9.74 -0.91 -24.05
N PHE A 174 9.58 0.42 -23.97
CA PHE A 174 8.31 1.11 -23.68
C PHE A 174 7.58 0.62 -22.41
N GLN A 175 8.35 0.37 -21.33
CA GLN A 175 7.85 -0.11 -20.05
C GLN A 175 8.02 0.93 -18.92
N ARG A 176 8.33 2.17 -19.26
CA ARG A 176 8.71 3.19 -18.28
C ARG A 176 7.57 3.55 -17.35
N THR A 177 7.86 3.61 -16.04
CA THR A 177 7.02 4.23 -15.01
C THR A 177 7.69 5.50 -14.48
N LYS A 178 6.88 6.56 -14.25
CA LYS A 178 7.35 7.80 -13.64
C LYS A 178 6.25 8.37 -12.74
N HIS A 179 6.43 8.26 -11.44
CA HIS A 179 5.46 8.68 -10.43
C HIS A 179 6.02 9.79 -9.57
N GLY A 180 5.15 10.70 -9.16
CA GLY A 180 5.43 11.74 -8.18
C GLY A 180 4.24 11.89 -7.25
N SER A 181 4.49 11.85 -5.95
CA SER A 181 3.48 11.96 -4.92
C SER A 181 3.95 12.91 -3.84
N LEU A 182 3.08 13.83 -3.42
CA LEU A 182 3.32 14.82 -2.38
C LEU A 182 2.14 14.82 -1.42
N ALA A 183 2.38 14.72 -0.13
CA ALA A 183 1.41 15.01 0.92
C ALA A 183 1.99 16.08 1.86
N VAL A 184 1.21 17.12 2.12
CA VAL A 184 1.57 18.22 3.02
C VAL A 184 0.41 18.44 3.98
N GLY A 185 0.71 18.75 5.23
CA GLY A 185 -0.33 19.05 6.19
C GLY A 185 0.14 19.99 7.30
N ALA A 186 -0.82 20.67 7.88
CA ALA A 186 -0.65 21.51 9.06
C ALA A 186 -1.64 21.06 10.13
N TRP A 187 -1.14 20.81 11.34
CA TRP A 187 -1.93 20.56 12.52
C TRP A 187 -1.82 21.76 13.46
N TRP A 188 -2.94 22.41 13.68
CA TRP A 188 -3.01 23.60 14.53
C TRP A 188 -3.96 23.42 15.70
N PRO A 189 -3.45 23.33 16.95
CA PRO A 189 -4.26 23.43 18.17
C PRO A 189 -4.62 24.89 18.40
N VAL A 190 -5.73 25.35 17.78
CA VAL A 190 -6.19 26.75 17.83
C VAL A 190 -6.51 27.19 19.25
N GLN A 191 -7.19 26.31 19.99
CA GLN A 191 -7.55 26.50 21.40
C GLN A 191 -7.39 25.17 22.16
N LYS A 192 -7.50 25.22 23.48
CA LYS A 192 -7.38 24.02 24.33
C LYS A 192 -8.38 22.91 23.98
N ASN A 193 -9.53 23.30 23.47
CA ASN A 193 -10.64 22.38 23.13
C ASN A 193 -10.93 22.31 21.62
N TYR A 194 -10.18 23.03 20.79
CA TYR A 194 -10.39 23.07 19.35
C TYR A 194 -9.08 22.92 18.57
N GLU A 195 -9.04 21.96 17.67
CA GLU A 195 -7.90 21.69 16.79
C GLU A 195 -8.34 21.46 15.35
N VAL A 196 -7.48 21.87 14.42
CA VAL A 196 -7.72 21.81 12.99
C VAL A 196 -6.51 21.14 12.31
N PHE A 197 -6.81 20.26 11.37
CA PHE A 197 -5.85 19.71 10.41
C PHE A 197 -6.20 20.19 9.01
N LEU A 198 -5.22 20.73 8.32
CA LEU A 198 -5.29 21.06 6.89
C LEU A 198 -4.37 20.08 6.18
N LEU A 199 -4.90 19.34 5.22
CA LEU A 199 -4.17 18.29 4.51
C LEU A 199 -4.33 18.48 3.02
N PHE A 200 -3.26 18.27 2.30
CA PHE A 200 -3.27 18.23 0.84
C PHE A 200 -2.40 17.07 0.36
N ALA A 201 -2.90 16.30 -0.60
CA ALA A 201 -2.10 15.32 -1.31
C ALA A 201 -2.28 15.45 -2.81
N SER A 202 -1.19 15.29 -3.55
CA SER A 202 -1.16 15.24 -5.00
C SER A 202 -0.36 14.03 -5.45
N ASN A 203 -0.96 13.18 -6.26
CA ASN A 203 -0.33 11.99 -6.82
C ASN A 203 -0.45 12.03 -8.33
N THR A 204 0.63 11.73 -9.05
CA THR A 204 0.62 11.58 -10.50
C THR A 204 1.38 10.32 -10.86
N PHE A 205 0.70 9.39 -11.49
CA PHE A 205 1.20 8.13 -11.98
C PHE A 205 1.25 8.16 -13.51
N ARG A 206 2.39 7.82 -14.08
CA ARG A 206 2.59 7.72 -15.53
C ARG A 206 3.24 6.39 -15.85
N GLN A 207 2.67 5.68 -16.81
CA GLN A 207 3.16 4.40 -17.30
C GLN A 207 3.18 4.42 -18.82
N GLN A 208 4.24 3.90 -19.42
CA GLN A 208 4.27 3.49 -20.82
C GLN A 208 3.81 2.04 -20.86
N ASP A 209 2.93 1.75 -21.79
CA ASP A 209 2.28 0.45 -21.91
C ASP A 209 2.78 -0.23 -23.19
N ASN A 210 3.58 -1.28 -23.03
CA ASN A 210 4.11 -2.05 -24.16
C ASN A 210 3.27 -3.27 -24.54
N GLY A 211 2.14 -3.49 -23.81
CA GLY A 211 1.26 -4.64 -23.98
C GLY A 211 1.85 -5.97 -23.52
N GLY A 212 3.12 -6.01 -23.16
CA GLY A 212 3.87 -7.21 -22.83
C GLY A 212 4.72 -7.72 -24.00
N ILE A 213 5.40 -8.86 -23.80
CA ILE A 213 6.26 -9.50 -24.80
C ILE A 213 5.47 -10.47 -25.67
N LEU A 214 5.85 -10.59 -26.94
CA LEU A 214 5.22 -11.52 -27.89
C LEU A 214 5.69 -12.97 -27.72
N ASP A 215 6.97 -13.15 -27.44
CA ASP A 215 7.59 -14.46 -27.29
C ASP A 215 7.89 -14.70 -25.82
N THR A 216 7.13 -15.59 -25.20
CA THR A 216 7.28 -15.93 -23.77
C THR A 216 8.48 -16.86 -23.51
N ASP A 217 9.00 -17.53 -24.53
CA ASP A 217 10.15 -18.43 -24.47
C ASP A 217 11.48 -17.77 -24.84
N PHE A 218 11.57 -16.46 -24.71
CA PHE A 218 12.70 -15.62 -25.14
C PHE A 218 14.02 -15.88 -24.39
N ALA A 219 14.07 -16.79 -23.44
CA ALA A 219 15.30 -17.16 -22.74
C ALA A 219 16.34 -17.91 -23.62
N GLY A 220 15.96 -18.28 -24.86
CA GLY A 220 16.82 -18.93 -25.82
C GLY A 220 17.89 -18.00 -26.44
N PRO A 221 18.85 -18.58 -27.21
CA PRO A 221 20.03 -17.87 -27.75
C PRO A 221 19.74 -16.81 -28.83
N GLY A 222 18.48 -16.58 -29.19
CA GLY A 222 18.10 -15.67 -30.29
C GLY A 222 18.04 -14.17 -29.95
N TYR A 223 18.12 -13.79 -28.66
CA TYR A 223 17.94 -12.40 -28.23
C TYR A 223 19.16 -11.82 -27.55
N ASN A 224 19.60 -10.63 -27.98
CA ASN A 224 20.68 -9.87 -27.36
C ASN A 224 20.21 -9.07 -26.12
N GLY A 225 19.55 -9.75 -25.17
CA GLY A 225 19.02 -9.16 -23.94
C GLY A 225 17.56 -8.67 -24.05
N PRO A 226 16.94 -8.22 -22.94
CA PRO A 226 15.50 -7.89 -22.86
C PRO A 226 15.03 -6.81 -23.83
N ILE A 227 15.89 -5.87 -24.21
CA ILE A 227 15.54 -4.76 -25.12
C ILE A 227 15.28 -5.26 -26.55
N SER A 228 15.84 -6.39 -26.96
CA SER A 228 15.66 -6.97 -28.30
C SER A 228 14.40 -7.83 -28.42
N VAL A 229 13.74 -8.17 -27.32
CA VAL A 229 12.53 -8.99 -27.32
C VAL A 229 11.38 -8.23 -27.98
N PRO A 230 10.66 -8.83 -28.95
CA PRO A 230 9.48 -8.23 -29.55
C PRO A 230 8.38 -8.00 -28.52
N ILE A 231 7.70 -6.87 -28.61
CA ILE A 231 6.61 -6.46 -27.72
C ILE A 231 5.31 -6.29 -28.49
N LEU A 232 4.17 -6.43 -27.81
CA LEU A 232 2.85 -6.35 -28.43
C LEU A 232 2.53 -4.95 -28.95
N LEU A 233 2.79 -3.89 -28.16
CA LEU A 233 2.60 -2.50 -28.56
C LEU A 233 3.97 -1.90 -28.91
N SER A 234 4.34 -1.98 -30.17
CA SER A 234 5.69 -1.60 -30.63
C SER A 234 5.89 -0.09 -30.78
N ASN A 235 4.82 0.68 -30.80
CA ASN A 235 4.84 2.13 -30.90
C ASN A 235 4.92 2.76 -29.50
N ASN A 236 5.86 3.64 -29.28
CA ASN A 236 6.09 4.35 -28.02
C ASN A 236 4.93 5.32 -27.62
N ASP A 237 3.71 5.08 -28.08
CA ASP A 237 2.58 6.01 -27.94
C ASP A 237 1.53 5.59 -26.93
N ALA A 238 1.45 4.29 -26.59
CA ALA A 238 0.54 3.80 -25.57
C ALA A 238 1.00 4.27 -24.18
N LYS A 239 0.19 5.11 -23.54
CA LYS A 239 0.51 5.76 -22.25
C LYS A 239 -0.72 5.88 -21.38
N THR A 240 -0.55 5.49 -20.14
CA THR A 240 -1.49 5.70 -19.04
C THR A 240 -1.02 6.83 -18.15
N VAL A 241 -1.92 7.74 -17.81
CA VAL A 241 -1.72 8.78 -16.80
C VAL A 241 -2.90 8.77 -15.84
N GLN A 242 -2.63 8.58 -14.55
CA GLN A 242 -3.64 8.75 -13.50
C GLN A 242 -3.16 9.79 -12.51
N SER A 243 -4.04 10.72 -12.12
CA SER A 243 -3.72 11.73 -11.12
C SER A 243 -4.83 11.87 -10.10
N PHE A 244 -4.41 12.13 -8.86
CA PHE A 244 -5.29 12.39 -7.73
C PHE A 244 -4.84 13.69 -7.06
N GLN A 245 -5.81 14.52 -6.71
CA GLN A 245 -5.63 15.64 -5.80
C GLN A 245 -6.66 15.50 -4.68
N ASP A 246 -6.23 15.64 -3.46
CA ASP A 246 -7.04 15.45 -2.27
C ASP A 246 -6.74 16.58 -1.29
N PHE A 247 -7.74 17.38 -0.99
CA PHE A 247 -7.69 18.47 -0.02
C PHE A 247 -8.66 18.16 1.12
N GLN A 248 -8.17 18.17 2.35
CA GLN A 248 -8.98 17.86 3.53
C GLN A 248 -8.84 18.92 4.61
N ILE A 249 -9.94 19.21 5.28
CA ILE A 249 -10.00 19.98 6.52
C ILE A 249 -10.66 19.09 7.57
N ASN A 250 -9.92 18.69 8.60
CA ASN A 250 -10.45 17.93 9.72
C ASN A 250 -10.47 18.82 10.96
N GLN A 251 -11.64 19.00 11.55
CA GLN A 251 -11.88 19.87 12.71
C GLN A 251 -12.41 19.04 13.87
N TYR A 252 -11.88 19.29 15.06
CA TYR A 252 -12.26 18.60 16.28
C TYR A 252 -12.54 19.61 17.37
N LEU A 253 -13.78 19.62 17.87
CA LEU A 253 -14.22 20.45 19.01
C LEU A 253 -14.59 19.55 20.18
N ASN A 254 -13.83 19.63 21.26
CA ASN A 254 -14.18 18.99 22.54
C ASN A 254 -15.17 19.89 23.27
N ALA A 255 -16.47 19.68 23.02
CA ALA A 255 -17.52 20.63 23.35
C ALA A 255 -17.87 20.61 24.85
N LEU A 256 -18.06 19.44 25.44
CA LEU A 256 -18.57 19.27 26.81
C LEU A 256 -17.86 18.12 27.51
N GLN A 257 -17.72 18.26 28.82
CA GLN A 257 -17.29 17.17 29.69
C GLN A 257 -18.47 16.71 30.54
N LEU A 258 -18.91 15.46 30.34
CA LEU A 258 -20.00 14.82 31.08
C LEU A 258 -19.41 13.77 32.03
N GLY A 259 -19.06 14.20 33.26
CA GLY A 259 -18.38 13.36 34.22
C GLY A 259 -17.01 12.88 33.70
N LYS A 260 -16.85 11.56 33.50
CA LYS A 260 -15.63 10.95 32.94
C LYS A 260 -15.60 10.89 31.41
N ASN A 261 -16.70 11.25 30.77
CA ASN A 261 -16.81 11.22 29.30
C ASN A 261 -16.67 12.63 28.74
N GLN A 262 -16.06 12.73 27.58
CA GLN A 262 -15.93 13.95 26.77
C GLN A 262 -16.79 13.84 25.53
N VAL A 263 -17.57 14.86 25.24
CA VAL A 263 -18.31 14.97 23.98
C VAL A 263 -17.46 15.73 22.99
N ARG A 264 -17.23 15.12 21.83
CA ARG A 264 -16.47 15.70 20.73
C ARG A 264 -17.38 15.81 19.51
N ALA A 265 -17.42 17.00 18.93
CA ALA A 265 -17.93 17.22 17.59
C ALA A 265 -16.73 17.18 16.61
N SER A 266 -16.86 16.47 15.51
CA SER A 266 -15.89 16.45 14.43
C SER A 266 -16.56 16.78 13.10
N HIS A 267 -15.84 17.54 12.29
CA HIS A 267 -16.23 17.86 10.90
C HIS A 267 -15.05 17.58 10.02
N GLN A 268 -15.28 16.80 8.97
CA GLN A 268 -14.32 16.55 7.90
C GLN A 268 -14.89 17.02 6.59
N LEU A 269 -14.22 17.96 5.96
CA LEU A 269 -14.47 18.39 4.58
C LEU A 269 -13.37 17.80 3.71
N ASN A 270 -13.75 17.09 2.66
CA ASN A 270 -12.82 16.52 1.70
C ASN A 270 -13.22 16.91 0.28
N PHE A 271 -12.28 17.47 -0.48
CA PHE A 271 -12.43 17.69 -1.91
C PHE A 271 -11.35 16.87 -2.65
N LYS A 272 -11.81 15.89 -3.41
CA LYS A 272 -10.94 14.96 -4.15
C LYS A 272 -11.22 15.03 -5.63
N THR A 273 -10.17 15.11 -6.44
CA THR A 273 -10.23 14.91 -7.89
C THR A 273 -9.45 13.66 -8.28
N GLU A 274 -9.99 12.92 -9.23
CA GLU A 274 -9.36 11.78 -9.87
C GLU A 274 -9.47 11.93 -11.37
N ASN A 275 -8.34 11.80 -12.08
CA ASN A 275 -8.31 11.83 -13.54
C ASN A 275 -7.61 10.59 -14.04
N TRP A 276 -8.24 9.89 -14.94
CA TRP A 276 -7.70 8.78 -15.71
C TRP A 276 -7.57 9.17 -17.16
N LYS A 277 -6.47 8.84 -17.79
CA LYS A 277 -6.26 9.05 -19.22
C LYS A 277 -5.38 7.95 -19.78
N PHE A 278 -5.92 7.22 -20.73
CA PHE A 278 -5.16 6.37 -21.64
C PHE A 278 -5.14 6.99 -23.03
N ASN A 279 -4.00 6.91 -23.71
CA ASN A 279 -3.86 7.34 -25.08
C ASN A 279 -2.84 6.47 -25.80
N ASP A 280 -3.24 5.95 -26.94
CA ASP A 280 -2.37 5.31 -27.91
C ASP A 280 -2.60 5.95 -29.28
N LYS A 281 -1.58 6.67 -29.79
CA LYS A 281 -1.66 7.39 -31.05
C LYS A 281 -1.46 6.49 -32.26
N ASN A 282 -1.47 5.18 -32.06
CA ASN A 282 -1.23 4.26 -33.13
C ASN A 282 -2.05 4.62 -34.36
N ASN A 283 -1.38 4.98 -35.44
CA ASN A 283 -2.04 5.34 -36.67
C ASN A 283 -2.56 4.08 -37.34
N ALA A 284 -3.78 4.16 -37.82
CA ALA A 284 -4.42 3.18 -38.70
C ALA A 284 -3.61 2.81 -39.97
N ASN A 285 -2.39 3.31 -40.14
CA ASN A 285 -1.50 3.11 -41.29
C ASN A 285 -0.25 2.27 -41.01
N SER A 286 0.03 1.86 -39.74
CA SER A 286 1.09 0.90 -39.45
C SER A 286 0.52 -0.50 -39.46
N ASP A 287 1.23 -1.48 -39.97
CA ASP A 287 0.89 -2.90 -40.15
C ASP A 287 -0.15 -3.42 -39.14
N GLN A 288 -1.42 -3.39 -39.53
CA GLN A 288 -2.63 -3.43 -38.71
C GLN A 288 -2.86 -4.75 -37.99
N THR A 289 -2.04 -5.76 -38.18
CA THR A 289 -2.40 -7.12 -37.81
C THR A 289 -2.16 -7.46 -36.36
N LYS A 290 -1.15 -6.88 -35.68
CA LYS A 290 -0.82 -7.25 -34.28
C LYS A 290 -1.43 -6.34 -33.23
N GLU A 291 -1.45 -5.04 -33.49
CA GLU A 291 -1.99 -4.05 -32.56
C GLU A 291 -3.52 -4.00 -32.62
N ALA A 292 -4.12 -4.26 -33.79
CA ALA A 292 -5.56 -4.43 -33.91
C ALA A 292 -6.06 -5.66 -33.13
N LEU A 293 -5.28 -6.73 -33.09
CA LEU A 293 -5.60 -7.92 -32.28
C LEU A 293 -5.55 -7.63 -30.77
N PHE A 294 -4.62 -6.78 -30.32
CA PHE A 294 -4.49 -6.44 -28.89
C PHE A 294 -5.68 -5.65 -28.34
N TYR A 295 -6.21 -4.72 -29.12
CA TYR A 295 -7.35 -3.90 -28.72
C TYR A 295 -8.71 -4.44 -29.19
N GLY A 296 -8.71 -5.49 -30.00
CA GLY A 296 -9.94 -6.05 -30.57
C GLY A 296 -10.67 -5.03 -31.46
N ASN A 297 -12.01 -4.99 -31.35
CA ASN A 297 -12.86 -4.13 -32.15
C ASN A 297 -13.06 -2.72 -31.56
N LEU A 298 -12.13 -2.22 -30.73
CA LEU A 298 -12.24 -0.88 -30.16
C LEU A 298 -12.11 0.20 -31.24
N LEU A 299 -12.99 1.19 -31.13
CA LEU A 299 -13.09 2.28 -32.11
C LEU A 299 -11.90 3.23 -31.99
N THR A 300 -11.20 3.45 -33.10
CA THR A 300 -10.11 4.43 -33.23
C THR A 300 -10.50 5.56 -34.17
N ASP A 301 -9.93 6.74 -33.98
CA ASP A 301 -9.99 7.86 -34.92
C ASP A 301 -8.56 8.26 -35.35
N ARG A 302 -8.41 9.34 -36.15
CA ARG A 302 -7.10 9.86 -36.59
C ARG A 302 -6.16 10.25 -35.45
N ARG A 303 -6.65 10.37 -34.22
CA ARG A 303 -5.90 10.71 -32.99
C ARG A 303 -5.53 9.48 -32.18
N GLY A 304 -5.87 8.29 -32.67
CA GLY A 304 -5.65 7.02 -32.00
C GLY A 304 -6.76 6.59 -31.07
N LEU A 305 -6.49 5.57 -30.26
CA LEU A 305 -7.38 5.04 -29.23
C LEU A 305 -7.24 5.86 -27.96
N ARG A 306 -8.36 6.31 -27.39
CA ARG A 306 -8.38 7.17 -26.18
C ARG A 306 -9.49 6.78 -25.25
N ASN A 307 -9.17 6.84 -23.97
CA ASN A 307 -10.12 6.73 -22.85
C ASN A 307 -9.74 7.78 -21.81
N ALA A 308 -10.64 8.70 -21.51
CA ALA A 308 -10.42 9.67 -20.45
C ALA A 308 -11.67 9.77 -19.55
N PHE A 309 -11.41 9.88 -18.26
CA PHE A 309 -12.44 9.99 -17.24
C PHE A 309 -11.95 10.91 -16.13
N SER A 310 -12.79 11.85 -15.70
CA SER A 310 -12.54 12.71 -14.54
C SER A 310 -13.67 12.57 -13.53
N LEU A 311 -13.29 12.53 -12.26
CA LEU A 311 -14.20 12.50 -11.13
C LEU A 311 -13.79 13.59 -10.15
N GLN A 312 -14.77 14.41 -9.72
CA GLN A 312 -14.62 15.35 -8.63
C GLN A 312 -15.60 14.98 -7.53
N ARG A 313 -15.13 14.95 -6.28
CA ARG A 313 -15.93 14.59 -5.12
C ARG A 313 -15.77 15.63 -4.03
N LEU A 314 -16.87 16.19 -3.57
CA LEU A 314 -16.93 17.00 -2.36
C LEU A 314 -17.67 16.19 -1.30
N GLU A 315 -16.97 15.85 -0.22
CA GLU A 315 -17.53 15.07 0.88
C GLU A 315 -17.49 15.86 2.19
N ASN A 316 -18.63 15.89 2.88
CA ASN A 316 -18.78 16.44 4.21
C ASN A 316 -19.15 15.32 5.18
N HIS A 317 -18.39 15.15 6.24
CA HIS A 317 -18.68 14.19 7.29
C HIS A 317 -18.78 14.92 8.63
N LEU A 318 -19.97 14.97 9.17
CA LEU A 318 -20.26 15.51 10.50
C LEU A 318 -20.49 14.36 11.47
N GLN A 319 -19.82 14.38 12.62
CA GLN A 319 -19.90 13.31 13.59
C GLN A 319 -19.90 13.87 15.01
N LEU A 320 -20.77 13.33 15.85
CA LEU A 320 -20.76 13.51 17.31
C LEU A 320 -20.29 12.23 17.98
N SER A 321 -19.34 12.35 18.88
CA SER A 321 -18.79 11.21 19.60
C SER A 321 -18.69 11.47 21.10
N THR A 322 -18.93 10.43 21.88
CA THR A 322 -18.61 10.43 23.32
C THR A 322 -17.34 9.63 23.51
N LEU A 323 -16.33 10.25 24.11
CA LEU A 323 -15.01 9.66 24.33
C LEU A 323 -14.80 9.51 25.83
N ARG A 324 -14.33 8.34 26.25
CA ARG A 324 -13.84 8.15 27.62
C ARG A 324 -12.32 8.04 27.59
N PRO A 325 -11.60 9.14 27.87
CA PRO A 325 -10.15 9.13 27.83
C PRO A 325 -9.58 8.21 28.93
N ARG A 326 -8.56 7.44 28.59
CA ARG A 326 -7.80 6.61 29.51
C ARG A 326 -6.38 7.15 29.64
N LYS A 327 -5.89 7.34 30.84
CA LYS A 327 -4.56 7.91 31.07
C LYS A 327 -3.50 7.00 30.42
N ASN A 328 -2.77 7.51 29.43
CA ASN A 328 -1.69 6.85 28.66
C ASN A 328 -2.06 5.66 27.77
N GLN A 329 -3.33 5.32 27.53
CA GLN A 329 -3.73 4.13 26.76
C GLN A 329 -4.78 4.40 25.66
N GLY A 330 -5.03 5.67 25.30
CA GLY A 330 -6.08 6.01 24.32
C GLY A 330 -7.48 6.02 24.96
N GLU A 331 -8.51 5.77 24.16
CA GLU A 331 -9.91 5.86 24.57
C GLU A 331 -10.41 4.52 25.13
N ALA A 332 -11.01 4.51 26.31
CA ALA A 332 -11.56 3.31 26.92
C ALA A 332 -12.91 2.89 26.32
N ALA A 333 -13.71 3.85 25.90
CA ALA A 333 -14.97 3.63 25.19
C ALA A 333 -15.30 4.86 24.35
N SER A 334 -15.90 4.64 23.20
CA SER A 334 -16.42 5.71 22.34
C SER A 334 -17.67 5.23 21.61
N ILE A 335 -18.66 6.10 21.54
CA ILE A 335 -19.83 5.92 20.69
C ILE A 335 -19.87 7.13 19.77
N SER A 336 -20.06 6.92 18.48
CA SER A 336 -20.24 8.02 17.56
C SER A 336 -21.42 7.80 16.62
N VAL A 337 -22.06 8.89 16.27
CA VAL A 337 -23.09 8.95 15.24
C VAL A 337 -22.80 10.14 14.33
N GLY A 338 -23.10 10.01 13.05
CA GLY A 338 -22.77 11.04 12.09
C GLY A 338 -23.53 10.91 10.78
N LEU A 339 -23.33 11.91 9.92
CA LEU A 339 -23.84 11.97 8.57
C LEU A 339 -22.69 12.29 7.64
N ARG A 340 -22.55 11.49 6.58
CA ARG A 340 -21.59 11.70 5.50
C ARG A 340 -22.33 11.97 4.21
N HIS A 341 -22.15 13.17 3.67
CA HIS A 341 -22.75 13.64 2.43
C HIS A 341 -21.67 13.77 1.36
N ALA A 342 -21.90 13.21 0.18
CA ALA A 342 -20.94 13.23 -0.93
C ALA A 342 -21.63 13.68 -2.22
N LEU A 343 -21.14 14.79 -2.79
CA LEU A 343 -21.45 15.27 -4.13
C LEU A 343 -20.36 14.80 -5.08
N ILE A 344 -20.75 14.09 -6.15
CA ILE A 344 -19.81 13.47 -7.08
C ILE A 344 -20.17 13.94 -8.49
N PHE A 345 -19.22 14.57 -9.15
CA PHE A 345 -19.31 15.01 -10.54
C PHE A 345 -18.48 14.08 -11.40
N LEU A 346 -19.07 13.53 -12.45
CA LEU A 346 -18.45 12.60 -13.37
C LEU A 346 -18.36 13.24 -14.74
N GLN A 347 -17.18 13.24 -15.32
CA GLN A 347 -16.87 13.86 -16.61
C GLN A 347 -16.15 12.83 -17.50
N PRO A 348 -16.90 11.95 -18.18
CA PRO A 348 -16.34 11.06 -19.18
C PRO A 348 -15.97 11.84 -20.44
N GLU A 349 -14.96 11.37 -21.18
CA GLU A 349 -14.52 12.04 -22.40
C GLU A 349 -15.67 12.17 -23.44
N PHE A 350 -15.98 13.40 -23.87
CA PHE A 350 -17.00 13.73 -24.88
C PHE A 350 -18.43 13.29 -24.53
N GLN A 351 -18.73 13.08 -23.26
CA GLN A 351 -20.07 12.78 -22.78
C GLN A 351 -20.57 13.89 -21.89
N PRO A 352 -21.91 14.04 -21.74
CA PRO A 352 -22.48 14.97 -20.77
C PRO A 352 -22.00 14.62 -19.35
N ASP A 353 -21.74 15.66 -18.57
CA ASP A 353 -21.42 15.52 -17.17
C ASP A 353 -22.61 14.88 -16.42
N SER A 354 -22.31 14.02 -15.47
CA SER A 354 -23.32 13.43 -14.60
C SER A 354 -23.01 13.72 -13.14
N PHE A 355 -24.05 13.66 -12.31
CA PHE A 355 -23.98 14.07 -10.93
C PHE A 355 -24.64 13.04 -10.02
N LEU A 356 -23.95 12.67 -8.93
CA LEU A 356 -24.47 11.80 -7.88
C LEU A 356 -24.51 12.55 -6.55
N ASN A 357 -25.61 12.39 -5.83
CA ASN A 357 -25.81 12.96 -4.50
C ASN A 357 -26.03 11.83 -3.50
N ASN A 358 -25.00 11.47 -2.75
CA ASN A 358 -25.01 10.36 -1.81
C ASN A 358 -25.03 10.86 -0.37
N LEU A 359 -25.88 10.25 0.45
CA LEU A 359 -25.95 10.51 1.89
C LEU A 359 -25.87 9.21 2.66
N PHE A 360 -25.01 9.14 3.66
CA PHE A 360 -24.87 7.99 4.55
C PHE A 360 -25.09 8.41 6.00
N ALA A 361 -25.88 7.63 6.72
CA ALA A 361 -25.83 7.62 8.18
C ALA A 361 -24.61 6.78 8.61
N THR A 362 -23.81 7.30 9.52
CA THR A 362 -22.61 6.64 10.02
C THR A 362 -22.69 6.43 11.52
N GLY A 363 -22.16 5.31 12.01
CA GLY A 363 -22.11 5.03 13.43
C GLY A 363 -20.91 4.18 13.81
N SER A 364 -20.38 4.39 15.00
CA SER A 364 -19.36 3.49 15.54
C SER A 364 -19.51 3.30 17.04
N LEU A 365 -19.14 2.12 17.50
CA LEU A 365 -19.07 1.76 18.92
C LEU A 365 -17.71 1.13 19.16
N ARG A 366 -16.99 1.64 20.17
CA ARG A 366 -15.79 1.02 20.71
C ARG A 366 -15.96 0.88 22.22
N VAL A 367 -15.81 -0.34 22.73
CA VAL A 367 -15.92 -0.65 24.14
C VAL A 367 -14.78 -1.58 24.54
N ASN A 368 -14.06 -1.22 25.60
CA ASN A 368 -13.11 -2.10 26.25
C ASN A 368 -13.79 -2.68 27.50
N LEU A 369 -14.35 -3.87 27.36
CA LEU A 369 -15.00 -4.61 28.45
C LEU A 369 -13.91 -5.35 29.23
N ALA A 370 -13.64 -4.89 30.45
CA ALA A 370 -12.48 -5.29 31.22
C ALA A 370 -11.15 -5.02 30.47
N GLU A 371 -10.02 -5.43 31.06
CA GLU A 371 -8.71 -5.23 30.41
C GLU A 371 -8.42 -6.20 29.25
N ARG A 372 -9.28 -7.17 29.03
CA ARG A 372 -9.05 -8.31 28.15
C ARG A 372 -9.91 -8.36 26.90
N LEU A 373 -11.07 -7.71 26.93
CA LEU A 373 -12.04 -7.79 25.82
C LEU A 373 -12.26 -6.41 25.21
N GLN A 374 -12.00 -6.30 23.90
CA GLN A 374 -12.26 -5.11 23.11
C GLN A 374 -13.29 -5.42 22.04
N LEU A 375 -14.34 -4.59 21.95
CA LEU A 375 -15.34 -4.63 20.90
C LEU A 375 -15.29 -3.33 20.13
N GLN A 376 -15.26 -3.43 18.82
CA GLN A 376 -15.38 -2.29 17.90
C GLN A 376 -16.36 -2.63 16.79
N THR A 377 -17.34 -1.77 16.56
CA THR A 377 -18.25 -1.88 15.43
C THR A 377 -18.31 -0.55 14.68
N THR A 378 -18.46 -0.62 13.38
CA THR A 378 -18.69 0.54 12.50
C THR A 378 -19.80 0.20 11.52
N GLY A 379 -20.63 1.18 11.20
CA GLY A 379 -21.70 1.01 10.22
C GLY A 379 -21.90 2.27 9.42
N ASP A 380 -22.12 2.09 8.12
CA ASP A 380 -22.55 3.11 7.17
C ASP A 380 -23.77 2.59 6.44
N LEU A 381 -24.80 3.44 6.30
CA LEU A 381 -26.05 3.11 5.65
C LEU A 381 -26.44 4.23 4.65
N GLY A 382 -26.64 3.88 3.39
CA GLY A 382 -27.07 4.80 2.35
C GLY A 382 -28.54 5.21 2.50
N LEU A 383 -28.84 6.52 2.38
CA LEU A 383 -30.14 7.09 2.69
C LEU A 383 -30.89 7.72 1.48
N LEU A 384 -30.17 8.22 0.48
CA LEU A 384 -30.77 8.91 -0.68
C LEU A 384 -30.66 8.07 -1.97
N SER A 385 -30.05 8.63 -3.00
CA SER A 385 -29.81 7.92 -4.27
C SER A 385 -29.02 6.63 -4.13
N ASN A 386 -28.35 6.47 -3.01
CA ASN A 386 -27.56 5.30 -2.63
C ASN A 386 -28.27 4.38 -1.59
N THR A 387 -29.61 4.46 -1.50
CA THR A 387 -30.41 3.55 -0.64
C THR A 387 -30.11 2.08 -0.98
N GLY A 388 -30.00 1.25 0.06
CA GLY A 388 -29.65 -0.16 -0.06
C GLY A 388 -28.15 -0.43 -0.10
N GLU A 389 -27.29 0.60 -0.16
CA GLU A 389 -25.87 0.46 0.09
C GLU A 389 -25.60 0.49 1.58
N TYR A 390 -24.78 -0.43 2.05
CA TYR A 390 -24.39 -0.47 3.45
C TYR A 390 -23.01 -1.07 3.62
N ARG A 391 -22.38 -0.74 4.75
CA ARG A 391 -21.18 -1.40 5.23
C ARG A 391 -21.28 -1.56 6.74
N LEU A 392 -21.18 -2.78 7.20
CA LEU A 392 -21.15 -3.15 8.62
C LEU A 392 -19.85 -3.89 8.90
N GLN A 393 -19.13 -3.45 9.89
CA GLN A 393 -17.90 -4.08 10.32
C GLN A 393 -17.91 -4.24 11.84
N GLY A 394 -17.70 -5.47 12.31
CA GLY A 394 -17.52 -5.81 13.72
C GLY A 394 -16.13 -6.36 13.96
N LYS A 395 -15.47 -5.95 15.02
CA LYS A 395 -14.18 -6.47 15.45
C LYS A 395 -14.23 -6.76 16.95
N ILE A 396 -13.79 -7.95 17.34
CA ILE A 396 -13.65 -8.38 18.73
C ILE A 396 -12.19 -8.80 18.96
N GLY A 397 -11.59 -8.31 20.03
CA GLY A 397 -10.24 -8.68 20.44
C GLY A 397 -10.26 -9.23 21.86
N LEU A 398 -9.69 -10.41 22.06
CA LEU A 398 -9.59 -11.08 23.35
C LEU A 398 -8.12 -11.31 23.72
N SER A 399 -7.66 -10.63 24.77
CA SER A 399 -6.33 -10.85 25.33
C SER A 399 -6.34 -12.09 26.25
N LEU A 400 -5.59 -13.12 25.86
CA LEU A 400 -5.43 -14.37 26.61
C LEU A 400 -4.23 -14.33 27.56
N GLY A 401 -3.68 -13.14 27.82
CA GLY A 401 -2.50 -12.96 28.64
C GLY A 401 -1.26 -13.58 28.00
N LYS A 402 -0.60 -14.50 28.69
CA LYS A 402 0.59 -15.20 28.16
C LYS A 402 0.29 -16.11 26.95
N ALA A 403 -0.98 -16.53 26.79
CA ALA A 403 -1.42 -17.33 25.65
C ALA A 403 -1.71 -16.51 24.39
N GLY A 404 -1.48 -15.18 24.43
CA GLY A 404 -1.52 -14.35 23.24
C GLY A 404 -2.79 -13.53 23.07
N LEU A 405 -3.11 -13.20 21.82
CA LEU A 405 -4.26 -12.39 21.43
C LEU A 405 -5.08 -13.14 20.38
N LEU A 406 -6.40 -13.20 20.58
CA LEU A 406 -7.35 -13.69 19.58
C LEU A 406 -8.20 -12.51 19.11
N GLU A 407 -8.27 -12.30 17.79
CA GLU A 407 -9.12 -11.31 17.16
C GLU A 407 -10.08 -11.97 16.17
N GLY A 408 -11.35 -11.57 16.22
CA GLY A 408 -12.36 -11.88 15.21
C GLY A 408 -12.82 -10.60 14.52
N GLN A 409 -13.04 -10.65 13.22
CA GLN A 409 -13.60 -9.54 12.44
C GLN A 409 -14.64 -10.07 11.48
N LEU A 410 -15.80 -9.39 11.43
CA LEU A 410 -16.86 -9.60 10.46
C LEU A 410 -16.98 -8.33 9.61
N LEU A 411 -17.11 -8.50 8.30
CA LEU A 411 -17.46 -7.45 7.36
C LEU A 411 -18.64 -7.91 6.52
N SER A 412 -19.66 -7.08 6.41
CA SER A 412 -20.76 -7.23 5.46
C SER A 412 -21.00 -5.91 4.76
N GLN A 413 -21.00 -5.92 3.41
CA GLN A 413 -21.23 -4.70 2.64
C GLN A 413 -21.97 -4.98 1.34
N ARG A 414 -22.82 -4.03 0.94
CA ARG A 414 -23.39 -3.93 -0.40
C ARG A 414 -22.96 -2.59 -0.99
N ARG A 415 -22.19 -2.63 -2.06
CA ARG A 415 -21.55 -1.45 -2.64
C ARG A 415 -22.08 -1.14 -4.04
N PRO A 416 -21.95 0.11 -4.52
CA PRO A 416 -22.25 0.43 -5.91
C PRO A 416 -21.28 -0.30 -6.85
N VAL A 417 -21.69 -0.45 -8.09
CA VAL A 417 -20.84 -0.92 -9.18
C VAL A 417 -19.85 0.18 -9.54
N ASP A 418 -18.60 -0.20 -9.75
CA ASP A 418 -17.57 0.74 -10.18
C ASP A 418 -17.83 1.18 -11.62
N TRP A 419 -17.55 2.45 -11.94
CA TRP A 419 -17.86 3.06 -13.22
C TRP A 419 -17.38 2.25 -14.42
N VAL A 420 -16.13 1.77 -14.40
CA VAL A 420 -15.51 1.05 -15.51
C VAL A 420 -16.26 -0.22 -15.93
N PHE A 421 -17.00 -0.87 -15.03
CA PHE A 421 -17.85 -2.01 -15.35
C PHE A 421 -19.20 -1.56 -15.93
N ALA A 422 -19.74 -0.45 -15.46
CA ALA A 422 -21.04 0.02 -15.89
C ALA A 422 -20.97 0.75 -17.23
N GLN A 423 -19.97 1.60 -17.43
CA GLN A 423 -19.88 2.45 -18.61
C GLN A 423 -18.43 2.61 -19.08
N LEU A 424 -18.23 2.51 -20.38
CA LEU A 424 -16.95 2.79 -21.02
C LEU A 424 -17.16 3.55 -22.32
N TYR A 425 -16.30 4.52 -22.55
CA TYR A 425 -16.25 5.29 -23.77
C TYR A 425 -14.86 5.17 -24.39
N SER A 426 -14.83 5.02 -25.73
CA SER A 426 -13.62 5.02 -26.52
C SER A 426 -13.72 6.10 -27.57
N THR A 427 -12.77 7.04 -27.59
CA THR A 427 -12.70 8.06 -28.63
C THR A 427 -14.02 8.83 -28.79
N GLY A 428 -14.76 9.00 -27.68
CA GLY A 428 -16.05 9.70 -27.63
C GLY A 428 -17.28 8.86 -27.97
N ARG A 429 -17.13 7.55 -28.20
CA ARG A 429 -18.26 6.64 -28.46
C ARG A 429 -18.41 5.65 -27.34
N SER A 430 -19.68 5.28 -27.03
CA SER A 430 -19.97 4.24 -26.04
C SER A 430 -19.47 2.88 -26.53
N VAL A 431 -18.63 2.24 -25.74
CA VAL A 431 -18.23 0.83 -25.91
C VAL A 431 -19.22 -0.07 -25.21
N TRP A 432 -19.58 0.25 -23.97
CA TRP A 432 -20.68 -0.36 -23.23
C TRP A 432 -21.38 0.63 -22.30
N ASN A 433 -22.64 0.33 -22.03
CA ASN A 433 -23.48 0.98 -21.02
C ASN A 433 -24.38 -0.11 -20.43
N LEU A 434 -23.96 -0.69 -19.32
CA LEU A 434 -24.50 -1.92 -18.75
C LEU A 434 -25.06 -1.64 -17.35
N ASN A 435 -26.09 -2.38 -16.99
CA ASN A 435 -26.68 -2.32 -15.66
C ASN A 435 -26.40 -3.63 -14.92
N TRP A 436 -25.66 -3.56 -13.86
CA TRP A 436 -25.23 -4.70 -13.05
C TRP A 436 -25.90 -4.70 -11.68
N GLU A 437 -26.11 -5.87 -11.12
CA GLU A 437 -26.49 -6.01 -9.73
C GLU A 437 -25.36 -5.57 -8.79
N LYS A 438 -25.72 -4.83 -7.71
CA LYS A 438 -24.74 -4.35 -6.73
C LYS A 438 -24.05 -5.54 -6.03
N PRO A 439 -22.72 -5.63 -6.04
CA PRO A 439 -21.98 -6.66 -5.31
C PRO A 439 -22.28 -6.64 -3.81
N ILE A 440 -22.44 -7.85 -3.24
CA ILE A 440 -22.60 -8.08 -1.81
C ILE A 440 -21.41 -8.92 -1.32
N GLU A 441 -20.66 -8.37 -0.39
CA GLU A 441 -19.46 -9.00 0.16
C GLU A 441 -19.65 -9.30 1.64
N ASN A 442 -19.48 -10.55 2.03
CA ASN A 442 -19.45 -10.99 3.42
C ASN A 442 -18.10 -11.63 3.73
N SER A 443 -17.43 -11.18 4.76
CA SER A 443 -16.09 -11.67 5.11
C SER A 443 -15.97 -11.90 6.61
N LEU A 444 -15.40 -13.02 6.97
CA LEU A 444 -15.04 -13.38 8.34
C LEU A 444 -13.53 -13.55 8.43
N PHE A 445 -12.91 -12.96 9.45
CA PHE A 445 -11.49 -13.11 9.75
C PHE A 445 -11.33 -13.55 11.20
N VAL A 446 -10.42 -14.48 11.42
CA VAL A 446 -9.98 -14.88 12.76
C VAL A 446 -8.46 -14.84 12.78
N ARG A 447 -7.89 -14.03 13.68
CA ARG A 447 -6.45 -13.91 13.86
C ARG A 447 -6.06 -14.33 15.26
N TYR A 448 -5.10 -15.22 15.35
CA TYR A 448 -4.44 -15.57 16.60
C TYR A 448 -2.99 -15.12 16.53
N GLU A 449 -2.53 -14.46 17.60
CA GLU A 449 -1.17 -13.97 17.73
C GLU A 449 -0.57 -14.44 19.05
N LEU A 450 0.63 -15.07 18.98
CA LEU A 450 1.41 -15.47 20.14
C LEU A 450 2.78 -14.77 20.11
N PRO A 451 2.90 -13.55 20.66
CA PRO A 451 4.13 -12.75 20.59
C PRO A 451 5.33 -13.41 21.21
N ALA A 452 5.14 -14.26 22.24
CA ALA A 452 6.22 -14.96 22.95
C ALA A 452 7.14 -15.77 22.02
N ILE A 453 6.57 -16.32 20.95
CA ILE A 453 7.34 -17.09 19.95
C ILE A 453 7.32 -16.41 18.57
N GLY A 454 6.76 -15.21 18.45
CA GLY A 454 6.68 -14.49 17.17
C GLY A 454 5.74 -15.16 16.15
N PHE A 455 4.71 -15.86 16.60
CA PHE A 455 3.73 -16.59 15.78
C PHE A 455 2.46 -15.78 15.57
N GLN A 456 1.95 -15.78 14.34
CA GLN A 456 0.65 -15.25 13.96
C GLN A 456 0.00 -16.16 12.91
N ALA A 457 -1.27 -16.49 13.12
CA ALA A 457 -2.10 -17.18 12.14
C ALA A 457 -3.36 -16.37 11.89
N THR A 458 -3.75 -16.22 10.62
CA THR A 458 -4.98 -15.54 10.21
C THR A 458 -5.73 -16.46 9.26
N ALA A 459 -6.94 -16.88 9.66
CA ALA A 459 -7.88 -17.56 8.79
C ALA A 459 -8.94 -16.55 8.33
N SER A 460 -9.35 -16.63 7.08
CA SER A 460 -10.45 -15.82 6.55
C SER A 460 -11.33 -16.60 5.58
N SER A 461 -12.61 -16.22 5.53
CA SER A 461 -13.58 -16.72 4.58
C SER A 461 -14.34 -15.54 4.00
N HIS A 462 -14.50 -15.53 2.69
CA HIS A 462 -15.14 -14.45 1.93
C HIS A 462 -16.21 -15.07 1.04
N LEU A 463 -17.35 -14.39 0.94
CA LEU A 463 -18.44 -14.73 0.03
C LEU A 463 -18.84 -13.46 -0.71
N VAL A 464 -18.72 -13.48 -2.02
CA VAL A 464 -19.05 -12.36 -2.89
C VAL A 464 -20.13 -12.78 -3.87
N ASN A 465 -21.33 -12.25 -3.70
CA ASN A 465 -22.39 -12.36 -4.69
C ASN A 465 -22.23 -11.24 -5.73
N ASN A 466 -22.60 -11.53 -6.96
CA ASN A 466 -22.56 -10.58 -8.07
C ASN A 466 -21.10 -10.07 -8.31
N TYR A 467 -20.14 -10.99 -8.29
CA TYR A 467 -18.74 -10.68 -8.51
C TYR A 467 -18.51 -10.17 -9.93
N LEU A 468 -17.86 -9.02 -10.08
CA LEU A 468 -17.56 -8.39 -11.36
C LEU A 468 -16.12 -8.67 -11.77
N TYR A 469 -15.91 -9.01 -13.03
CA TYR A 469 -14.61 -9.31 -13.62
C TYR A 469 -14.56 -8.93 -15.09
N PHE A 470 -13.40 -9.00 -15.72
CA PHE A 470 -13.23 -8.80 -17.16
C PHE A 470 -12.87 -10.13 -17.83
N GLU A 471 -13.63 -10.50 -18.86
CA GLU A 471 -13.36 -11.66 -19.68
C GLU A 471 -12.15 -11.46 -20.60
N GLN A 472 -11.81 -12.50 -21.38
CA GLN A 472 -10.59 -12.55 -22.21
C GLN A 472 -10.47 -11.38 -23.20
N GLU A 473 -11.57 -10.90 -23.76
CA GLU A 473 -11.58 -9.77 -24.71
C GLU A 473 -11.75 -8.41 -24.02
N GLY A 474 -11.62 -8.36 -22.70
CA GLY A 474 -11.81 -7.13 -21.92
C GLY A 474 -13.26 -6.70 -21.77
N GLN A 475 -14.22 -7.59 -22.05
CA GLN A 475 -15.63 -7.32 -21.80
C GLN A 475 -15.92 -7.49 -20.29
N PRO A 476 -16.69 -6.59 -19.68
CA PRO A 476 -17.10 -6.74 -18.30
C PRO A 476 -18.17 -7.84 -18.18
N ALA A 477 -18.05 -8.64 -17.16
CA ALA A 477 -19.01 -9.72 -16.84
C ALA A 477 -19.31 -9.75 -15.35
N GLN A 478 -20.42 -10.39 -15.00
CA GLN A 478 -20.83 -10.61 -13.62
C GLN A 478 -21.07 -12.12 -13.41
N ALA A 479 -20.46 -12.66 -12.36
CA ALA A 479 -20.60 -14.06 -12.03
C ALA A 479 -22.05 -14.37 -11.58
N GLU A 480 -22.65 -15.40 -12.19
CA GLU A 480 -24.00 -15.86 -11.86
C GLU A 480 -24.06 -16.47 -10.46
N GLU A 481 -23.02 -17.21 -10.08
CA GLU A 481 -22.89 -17.83 -8.77
C GLU A 481 -21.98 -17.03 -7.84
N ALA A 482 -22.21 -17.18 -6.53
CA ALA A 482 -21.38 -16.56 -5.53
C ALA A 482 -19.94 -17.09 -5.57
N VAL A 483 -18.98 -16.19 -5.56
CA VAL A 483 -17.55 -16.50 -5.42
C VAL A 483 -17.22 -16.62 -3.94
N SER A 484 -16.78 -17.80 -3.51
CA SER A 484 -16.30 -18.04 -2.16
C SER A 484 -14.79 -18.21 -2.14
N VAL A 485 -14.12 -17.58 -1.17
CA VAL A 485 -12.67 -17.70 -0.99
C VAL A 485 -12.36 -18.01 0.47
N THR A 486 -11.62 -19.08 0.70
CA THR A 486 -11.12 -19.46 2.03
C THR A 486 -9.61 -19.34 2.06
N GLN A 487 -9.08 -18.77 3.15
CA GLN A 487 -7.67 -18.43 3.25
C GLN A 487 -7.11 -18.75 4.63
N LEU A 488 -5.83 -19.14 4.66
CA LEU A 488 -5.04 -19.29 5.88
C LEU A 488 -3.66 -18.69 5.65
N LEU A 489 -3.28 -17.69 6.44
CA LEU A 489 -1.97 -17.07 6.45
C LEU A 489 -1.27 -17.34 7.79
N ILE A 490 -0.13 -17.99 7.75
CA ILE A 490 0.72 -18.26 8.91
C ILE A 490 2.00 -17.45 8.77
N GLN A 491 2.35 -16.72 9.82
CA GLN A 491 3.59 -15.94 9.89
C GLN A 491 4.35 -16.34 11.14
N GLN A 492 5.67 -16.51 11.01
CA GLN A 492 6.53 -16.92 12.11
C GLN A 492 7.85 -16.15 12.06
N LYS A 493 8.25 -15.55 13.17
CA LYS A 493 9.55 -14.91 13.37
C LYS A 493 10.33 -15.66 14.41
N ILE A 494 11.48 -16.21 14.03
CA ILE A 494 12.35 -16.99 14.90
C ILE A 494 13.65 -16.22 15.14
N LYS A 495 14.09 -16.21 16.38
CA LYS A 495 15.34 -15.60 16.81
C LYS A 495 16.15 -16.62 17.61
N TRP A 496 17.29 -17.08 17.04
CA TRP A 496 18.17 -18.03 17.68
C TRP A 496 19.62 -17.52 17.63
N GLY A 497 20.08 -16.97 18.76
CA GLY A 497 21.38 -16.30 18.80
C GLY A 497 21.49 -15.17 17.77
N ILE A 498 22.42 -15.33 16.82
CA ILE A 498 22.58 -14.39 15.69
C ILE A 498 21.70 -14.75 14.48
N LEU A 499 21.18 -15.98 14.42
CA LEU A 499 20.33 -16.45 13.33
C LEU A 499 18.90 -15.87 13.49
N ARG A 500 18.35 -15.42 12.40
CA ARG A 500 16.97 -14.90 12.27
C ARG A 500 16.29 -15.61 11.13
N SER A 501 15.02 -15.96 11.34
CA SER A 501 14.14 -16.46 10.29
C SER A 501 12.81 -15.74 10.38
N GLU A 502 12.33 -15.20 9.25
CA GLU A 502 11.02 -14.59 9.11
C GLU A 502 10.30 -15.32 7.97
N ASN A 503 9.17 -15.97 8.30
CA ASN A 503 8.47 -16.83 7.37
C ASN A 503 7.01 -16.39 7.27
N ALA A 504 6.45 -16.45 6.07
CA ALA A 504 5.03 -16.32 5.79
C ALA A 504 4.62 -17.41 4.80
N VAL A 505 3.60 -18.17 5.16
CA VAL A 505 2.98 -19.18 4.30
C VAL A 505 1.50 -18.89 4.21
N GLY A 506 1.01 -18.72 2.99
CA GLY A 506 -0.40 -18.48 2.69
C GLY A 506 -0.98 -19.62 1.89
N LEU A 507 -2.19 -20.03 2.24
CA LEU A 507 -3.01 -20.99 1.51
C LEU A 507 -4.32 -20.31 1.16
N GLN A 508 -4.79 -20.41 -0.08
CA GLN A 508 -6.09 -19.91 -0.49
C GLN A 508 -6.74 -20.84 -1.50
N GLN A 509 -8.05 -20.94 -1.41
CA GLN A 509 -8.86 -21.71 -2.31
C GLN A 509 -10.15 -20.95 -2.62
N ASN A 510 -10.60 -20.98 -3.86
CA ASN A 510 -11.90 -20.46 -4.27
C ASN A 510 -12.68 -21.52 -5.06
N ASN A 511 -14.01 -21.35 -5.13
CA ASN A 511 -14.91 -22.25 -5.86
C ASN A 511 -15.06 -21.89 -7.34
N ARG A 512 -14.55 -20.72 -7.78
CA ARG A 512 -14.71 -20.18 -9.13
C ARG A 512 -13.35 -19.75 -9.68
N SER A 513 -12.46 -20.73 -9.89
CA SER A 513 -11.14 -20.51 -10.50
C SER A 513 -11.22 -20.12 -11.97
N ASP A 514 -12.37 -20.26 -12.61
CA ASP A 514 -12.70 -19.77 -13.94
C ASP A 514 -12.75 -18.24 -14.02
N VAL A 515 -13.24 -17.56 -12.97
CA VAL A 515 -13.38 -16.07 -12.93
C VAL A 515 -12.43 -15.37 -11.96
N LEU A 516 -11.86 -16.09 -10.97
CA LEU A 516 -10.92 -15.55 -10.00
C LEU A 516 -9.66 -16.42 -9.94
N ARG A 517 -8.62 -16.02 -10.68
CA ARG A 517 -7.39 -16.79 -10.87
C ARG A 517 -6.31 -16.35 -9.91
N LEU A 518 -6.09 -17.15 -8.89
CA LEU A 518 -5.13 -16.87 -7.82
C LEU A 518 -4.29 -18.11 -7.55
N PRO A 519 -2.99 -17.95 -7.22
CA PRO A 519 -2.20 -19.08 -6.72
C PRO A 519 -2.82 -19.69 -5.47
N THR A 520 -2.80 -21.01 -5.37
CA THR A 520 -3.41 -21.72 -4.23
C THR A 520 -2.57 -21.65 -2.96
N TRP A 521 -1.25 -21.48 -3.10
CA TRP A 521 -0.35 -21.29 -1.97
C TRP A 521 0.82 -20.38 -2.30
N PHE A 522 1.37 -19.75 -1.25
CA PHE A 522 2.54 -18.89 -1.27
C PHE A 522 3.46 -19.22 -0.12
N SER A 523 4.75 -19.05 -0.33
CA SER A 523 5.74 -19.05 0.74
C SER A 523 6.74 -17.92 0.53
N LYS A 524 6.92 -17.09 1.55
CA LYS A 524 7.87 -15.99 1.57
C LYS A 524 8.70 -16.08 2.83
N ASN A 525 9.99 -16.32 2.67
CA ASN A 525 10.89 -16.65 3.76
C ASN A 525 12.14 -15.78 3.70
N SER A 526 12.66 -15.45 4.85
CA SER A 526 13.90 -14.72 5.02
C SER A 526 14.75 -15.44 6.05
N LEU A 527 15.97 -15.82 5.69
CA LEU A 527 16.94 -16.45 6.61
C LEU A 527 18.22 -15.61 6.59
N TYR A 528 18.63 -15.11 7.75
CA TYR A 528 19.76 -14.21 7.83
C TYR A 528 20.47 -14.23 9.17
N LEU A 529 21.74 -13.85 9.14
CA LEU A 529 22.54 -13.57 10.33
C LEU A 529 22.41 -12.09 10.70
N ALA A 530 22.22 -11.80 11.99
CA ALA A 530 22.04 -10.45 12.52
C ALA A 530 22.89 -10.24 13.76
N GLY A 531 23.74 -9.21 13.75
CA GLY A 531 24.61 -8.97 14.88
C GLY A 531 25.25 -7.58 14.90
N HIS A 532 25.78 -7.21 16.06
CA HIS A 532 26.55 -6.00 16.25
C HIS A 532 28.03 -6.28 16.07
N LEU A 533 28.70 -5.43 15.33
CA LEU A 533 30.16 -5.44 15.12
C LEU A 533 30.77 -4.16 15.69
N PHE A 534 32.13 -4.15 15.83
CA PHE A 534 32.90 -2.96 16.24
C PHE A 534 32.37 -2.28 17.51
N LYS A 535 32.31 -3.01 18.64
CA LYS A 535 31.81 -2.50 19.93
C LYS A 535 30.40 -1.91 19.83
N LYS A 536 29.50 -2.54 19.05
CA LYS A 536 28.11 -2.15 18.81
C LYS A 536 27.90 -0.86 17.96
N GLN A 537 28.92 -0.36 17.28
CA GLN A 537 28.79 0.79 16.40
C GLN A 537 28.13 0.47 15.06
N LEU A 538 28.32 -0.75 14.55
CA LEU A 538 27.72 -1.25 13.33
C LEU A 538 26.78 -2.41 13.66
N PHE A 539 25.52 -2.33 13.20
CA PHE A 539 24.63 -3.47 13.15
C PHE A 539 24.53 -3.98 11.72
N LEU A 540 24.78 -5.29 11.54
CA LEU A 540 24.82 -5.93 10.23
C LEU A 540 23.79 -7.06 10.17
N ASN A 541 23.08 -7.16 9.03
CA ASN A 541 22.31 -8.35 8.64
C ASN A 541 22.79 -8.80 7.27
N ALA A 542 22.97 -10.12 7.09
CA ALA A 542 23.30 -10.70 5.79
C ALA A 542 22.59 -12.06 5.64
N GLY A 543 22.01 -12.31 4.48
CA GLY A 543 21.26 -13.53 4.24
C GLY A 543 20.50 -13.55 2.93
N PHE A 544 19.44 -14.34 2.91
CA PHE A 544 18.65 -14.63 1.72
C PHE A 544 17.16 -14.39 1.98
N ASP A 545 16.47 -13.87 0.94
CA ASP A 545 15.02 -13.81 0.85
C ASP A 545 14.55 -14.78 -0.25
N PHE A 546 13.68 -15.69 0.10
CA PHE A 546 13.14 -16.71 -0.79
C PHE A 546 11.62 -16.54 -0.94
N ARG A 547 11.12 -16.60 -2.18
CA ARG A 547 9.70 -16.51 -2.51
C ARG A 547 9.34 -17.58 -3.53
N ILE A 548 8.17 -18.18 -3.35
CA ILE A 548 7.64 -19.21 -4.23
C ILE A 548 6.12 -19.24 -4.09
N ASN A 549 5.43 -19.53 -5.17
CA ASN A 549 3.99 -19.77 -5.19
C ASN A 549 3.64 -20.96 -6.07
N SER A 550 2.42 -21.49 -5.90
CA SER A 550 1.89 -22.53 -6.76
C SER A 550 1.78 -22.07 -8.20
N ALA A 551 1.77 -23.02 -9.12
CA ALA A 551 1.36 -22.77 -10.50
C ALA A 551 -0.05 -22.16 -10.54
N PHE A 552 -0.28 -21.26 -11.49
CA PHE A 552 -1.58 -20.62 -11.73
C PHE A 552 -1.61 -19.98 -13.12
N THR A 553 -2.80 -19.64 -13.60
CA THR A 553 -2.98 -18.87 -14.82
C THR A 553 -3.04 -17.39 -14.49
N PRO A 554 -1.99 -16.58 -14.79
CA PRO A 554 -2.00 -15.14 -14.49
C PRO A 554 -2.96 -14.39 -15.41
N ASP A 555 -3.65 -13.36 -14.89
CA ASP A 555 -4.44 -12.47 -15.75
C ASP A 555 -3.54 -11.62 -16.64
N ALA A 556 -4.05 -11.22 -17.81
CA ALA A 556 -3.45 -10.22 -18.68
C ALA A 556 -3.83 -8.80 -18.23
N TYR A 557 -3.03 -7.81 -18.59
CA TYR A 557 -3.33 -6.40 -18.31
C TYR A 557 -3.76 -5.69 -19.59
N GLN A 558 -4.93 -5.04 -19.56
CA GLN A 558 -5.44 -4.21 -20.63
C GLN A 558 -5.29 -2.72 -20.30
N PRO A 559 -4.30 -2.02 -20.87
CA PRO A 559 -3.99 -0.63 -20.52
C PRO A 559 -5.15 0.35 -20.80
N PHE A 560 -5.89 0.12 -21.89
CA PHE A 560 -7.03 0.94 -22.27
C PHE A 560 -8.10 0.96 -21.18
N LEU A 561 -8.32 -0.18 -20.53
CA LEU A 561 -9.27 -0.35 -19.44
C LEU A 561 -8.65 0.02 -18.07
N GLY A 562 -7.32 -0.02 -17.96
CA GLY A 562 -6.65 0.05 -16.66
C GLY A 562 -6.99 -1.14 -15.75
N GLN A 563 -7.31 -2.31 -16.35
CA GLN A 563 -7.80 -3.49 -15.65
C GLN A 563 -7.01 -4.74 -16.01
N PHE A 564 -7.08 -5.71 -15.12
CA PHE A 564 -6.64 -7.07 -15.36
C PHE A 564 -7.82 -7.90 -15.87
N GLN A 565 -7.59 -8.71 -16.89
CA GLN A 565 -8.59 -9.52 -17.57
C GLN A 565 -8.17 -10.98 -17.64
N LEU A 566 -9.12 -11.88 -17.77
CA LEU A 566 -8.84 -13.29 -17.95
C LEU A 566 -8.09 -13.55 -19.26
N GLN A 567 -7.26 -14.60 -19.28
CA GLN A 567 -6.60 -15.13 -20.47
C GLN A 567 -6.30 -16.63 -20.28
N ASP A 568 -6.29 -17.45 -21.31
CA ASP A 568 -6.04 -18.90 -21.23
C ASP A 568 -4.80 -19.35 -22.00
N GLU A 569 -4.03 -18.39 -22.54
CA GLU A 569 -2.88 -18.69 -23.40
C GLU A 569 -1.62 -19.04 -22.60
N GLN A 570 -1.48 -18.47 -21.39
CA GLN A 570 -0.25 -18.58 -20.61
C GLN A 570 -0.52 -19.07 -19.19
N GLU A 571 0.12 -20.17 -18.81
CA GLU A 571 0.21 -20.65 -17.44
C GLU A 571 1.59 -20.32 -16.86
N GLN A 572 1.62 -19.99 -15.57
CA GLN A 572 2.84 -19.80 -14.80
C GLN A 572 3.13 -21.04 -13.96
N ALA A 573 4.21 -21.72 -14.29
CA ALA A 573 4.76 -22.82 -13.49
C ALA A 573 5.32 -22.30 -12.15
N ILE A 574 5.63 -23.22 -11.25
CA ILE A 574 6.27 -22.89 -9.98
C ILE A 574 7.67 -22.31 -10.25
N TYR A 575 7.89 -21.07 -9.81
CA TYR A 575 9.18 -20.38 -9.96
C TYR A 575 9.74 -20.01 -8.59
N PRO A 576 10.87 -20.58 -8.16
CA PRO A 576 11.55 -20.21 -6.94
C PRO A 576 12.35 -18.92 -7.14
N TRP A 577 11.97 -17.85 -6.47
CA TRP A 577 12.69 -16.56 -6.51
C TRP A 577 13.62 -16.44 -5.32
N LEU A 578 14.92 -16.27 -5.55
CA LEU A 578 15.92 -16.06 -4.51
C LEU A 578 16.62 -14.70 -4.66
N ASP A 579 16.69 -13.97 -3.57
CA ASP A 579 17.49 -12.74 -3.43
C ASP A 579 18.53 -12.93 -2.31
N ALA A 580 19.75 -12.44 -2.52
CA ALA A 580 20.73 -12.30 -1.45
C ALA A 580 20.82 -10.84 -1.01
N PHE A 581 21.11 -10.58 0.26
CA PHE A 581 21.18 -9.21 0.76
C PHE A 581 22.18 -9.03 1.90
N VAL A 582 22.65 -7.79 2.00
CA VAL A 582 23.36 -7.26 3.17
C VAL A 582 22.72 -5.95 3.57
N THR A 583 22.41 -5.76 4.86
CA THR A 583 21.95 -4.49 5.41
C THR A 583 22.84 -4.05 6.56
N ALA A 584 23.10 -2.77 6.65
CA ALA A 584 23.91 -2.19 7.70
C ALA A 584 23.21 -0.97 8.34
N LYS A 585 23.41 -0.78 9.64
CA LYS A 585 22.98 0.41 10.38
C LYS A 585 24.15 0.95 11.20
N ILE A 586 24.47 2.24 10.98
CA ILE A 586 25.43 3.00 11.75
C ILE A 586 24.69 4.24 12.28
N GLN A 587 24.45 4.28 13.59
CA GLN A 587 23.65 5.34 14.20
C GLN A 587 22.28 5.53 13.49
N SER A 588 22.04 6.69 12.89
CA SER A 588 20.82 7.04 12.15
C SER A 588 20.85 6.66 10.67
N PHE A 589 22.01 6.27 10.16
CA PHE A 589 22.20 5.90 8.76
C PHE A 589 22.01 4.39 8.57
N ARG A 590 21.28 4.03 7.50
CA ARG A 590 21.01 2.66 7.10
C ARG A 590 21.35 2.48 5.63
N PHE A 591 21.87 1.30 5.32
CA PHE A 591 22.27 0.92 3.97
C PHE A 591 21.82 -0.51 3.69
N PHE A 592 21.46 -0.82 2.44
CA PHE A 592 21.36 -2.19 1.95
C PHE A 592 21.94 -2.37 0.56
N LEU A 593 22.45 -3.57 0.33
CA LEU A 593 22.83 -4.12 -0.96
C LEU A 593 22.01 -5.39 -1.19
N ARG A 594 21.37 -5.51 -2.35
CA ARG A 594 20.63 -6.71 -2.75
C ARG A 594 21.09 -7.19 -4.11
N PHE A 595 21.18 -8.50 -4.23
CA PHE A 595 21.24 -9.24 -5.48
C PHE A 595 19.87 -9.83 -5.71
N GLU A 596 19.11 -9.26 -6.65
CA GLU A 596 17.72 -9.61 -6.90
C GLU A 596 17.62 -10.69 -7.96
N ASN A 597 16.70 -11.65 -7.77
CA ASN A 597 16.41 -12.75 -8.66
C ASN A 597 17.65 -13.53 -9.11
N MET A 598 18.27 -14.24 -8.19
CA MET A 598 19.41 -15.09 -8.50
C MET A 598 19.02 -16.42 -9.17
N SER A 599 17.74 -16.72 -9.29
CA SER A 599 17.22 -17.99 -9.82
C SER A 599 17.71 -18.33 -11.24
N PRO A 600 17.93 -17.37 -12.16
CA PRO A 600 18.53 -17.65 -13.46
C PRO A 600 19.94 -18.27 -13.44
N LEU A 601 20.63 -18.25 -12.28
CA LEU A 601 21.94 -18.89 -12.16
C LEU A 601 21.87 -20.42 -12.26
N TRP A 602 20.74 -21.03 -11.89
CA TRP A 602 20.53 -22.49 -11.98
C TRP A 602 19.36 -22.88 -12.88
N ASN A 603 18.49 -21.93 -13.23
CA ASN A 603 17.38 -22.11 -14.17
C ASN A 603 17.28 -20.94 -15.14
N PRO A 604 18.21 -20.82 -16.12
CA PRO A 604 18.27 -19.66 -17.01
C PRO A 604 17.13 -19.59 -18.05
N ALA A 605 16.45 -20.72 -18.29
CA ALA A 605 15.39 -20.80 -19.31
C ALA A 605 14.03 -20.33 -18.82
N GLU A 606 13.81 -20.32 -17.50
CA GLU A 606 12.50 -19.95 -16.95
C GLU A 606 12.40 -18.46 -16.63
N ASN A 607 11.24 -17.90 -16.88
CA ASN A 607 10.83 -16.55 -16.49
C ASN A 607 9.63 -16.62 -15.55
N LEU A 608 9.53 -15.65 -14.65
CA LEU A 608 8.36 -15.50 -13.78
C LEU A 608 7.40 -14.49 -14.38
N PHE A 609 6.15 -14.90 -14.60
CA PHE A 609 5.06 -14.05 -15.04
C PHE A 609 3.99 -13.99 -13.96
N LEU A 610 3.94 -12.89 -13.23
CA LEU A 610 2.83 -12.62 -12.29
C LEU A 610 1.62 -11.99 -12.99
N THR A 611 1.85 -11.45 -14.18
CA THR A 611 0.87 -10.96 -15.16
C THR A 611 1.26 -11.52 -16.52
N ALA A 612 0.31 -12.03 -17.28
CA ALA A 612 0.58 -12.63 -18.58
C ALA A 612 1.32 -11.66 -19.50
N HIS A 613 2.24 -12.17 -20.30
CA HIS A 613 3.12 -11.42 -21.21
C HIS A 613 4.06 -10.39 -20.53
N HIS A 614 4.04 -10.25 -19.19
CA HIS A 614 4.86 -9.29 -18.45
C HIS A 614 5.84 -10.02 -17.52
N PRO A 615 7.02 -10.43 -18.02
CA PRO A 615 8.01 -11.12 -17.20
C PRO A 615 8.55 -10.21 -16.11
N GLN A 616 8.80 -10.80 -14.96
CA GLN A 616 9.47 -10.12 -13.86
C GLN A 616 10.95 -9.86 -14.20
N ASN A 617 11.53 -8.84 -13.56
CA ASN A 617 12.92 -8.48 -13.79
C ASN A 617 13.86 -9.68 -13.57
N ARG A 618 14.79 -9.85 -14.50
CA ARG A 618 15.90 -10.82 -14.37
C ARG A 618 16.89 -10.34 -13.30
N MET A 619 17.94 -11.13 -13.09
CA MET A 619 18.98 -10.86 -12.08
C MET A 619 19.48 -9.41 -12.14
N GLY A 620 19.58 -8.77 -10.97
CA GLY A 620 20.03 -7.39 -10.84
C GLY A 620 20.64 -7.08 -9.48
N ILE A 621 21.33 -5.94 -9.41
CA ILE A 621 21.91 -5.41 -8.18
C ILE A 621 21.14 -4.14 -7.81
N ARG A 622 20.82 -4.00 -6.52
CA ARG A 622 20.15 -2.82 -5.99
C ARG A 622 20.81 -2.34 -4.71
N LEU A 623 20.99 -1.03 -4.64
CA LEU A 623 21.48 -0.32 -3.48
C LEU A 623 20.36 0.50 -2.87
N GLY A 624 20.36 0.65 -1.54
CA GLY A 624 19.44 1.58 -0.87
C GLY A 624 20.06 2.18 0.36
N ILE A 625 19.71 3.45 0.61
CA ILE A 625 20.14 4.21 1.77
C ILE A 625 18.93 4.84 2.45
N SER A 626 19.00 4.97 3.76
CA SER A 626 18.03 5.75 4.53
C SER A 626 18.75 6.50 5.64
N TRP A 627 18.34 7.72 5.84
CA TRP A 627 18.84 8.57 6.89
C TRP A 627 17.69 9.17 7.69
N ARG A 628 17.60 8.77 8.96
CA ARG A 628 16.56 9.24 9.88
C ARG A 628 17.22 9.98 11.03
N PHE A 629 16.85 11.22 11.25
CA PHE A 629 17.47 12.06 12.28
C PHE A 629 16.51 13.10 12.84
N LEU A 630 16.90 13.64 14.01
CA LEU A 630 16.35 14.85 14.60
C LEU A 630 17.42 15.93 14.52
N ASP A 631 17.10 17.08 13.94
CA ASP A 631 18.05 18.19 13.83
C ASP A 631 18.61 18.60 15.19
N ALA A 632 19.86 19.07 15.22
CA ALA A 632 20.41 19.74 16.39
C ALA A 632 19.62 21.03 16.68
N ASN A 633 19.61 21.47 17.95
CA ASN A 633 18.97 22.73 18.30
C ASN A 633 19.60 23.85 17.47
N THR A 634 18.82 24.58 16.69
CA THR A 634 19.23 25.88 16.16
C THR A 634 19.41 26.84 17.32
N PRO A 635 20.44 27.72 17.34
CA PRO A 635 20.74 28.62 18.45
C PRO A 635 19.71 29.73 18.71
N GLU A 636 18.51 29.68 18.15
CA GLU A 636 17.49 30.72 18.35
C GLU A 636 16.82 30.74 19.73
N ASP A 637 17.12 29.79 20.62
CA ASP A 637 16.56 29.75 21.99
C ASP A 637 17.51 30.35 23.06
N SER A 638 18.60 30.99 22.67
CA SER A 638 19.43 31.76 23.62
C SER A 638 19.16 33.27 23.55
N GLY A 639 17.91 33.67 23.45
CA GLY A 639 17.45 35.04 23.61
C GLY A 639 17.34 35.44 25.07
N THR A 640 18.46 35.56 25.79
CA THR A 640 18.61 36.42 26.95
C THR A 640 19.36 37.68 26.50
N PRO A 641 18.76 38.85 26.54
CA PRO A 641 19.52 40.10 26.37
C PRO A 641 20.44 40.28 27.57
N GLY A 642 21.72 40.11 27.37
CA GLY A 642 22.71 40.56 28.34
C GLY A 642 22.73 42.09 28.42
N PRO A 643 22.89 42.69 29.63
CA PRO A 643 22.90 44.13 29.81
C PRO A 643 24.15 44.76 29.22
N GLY A 644 23.90 45.79 28.41
CA GLY A 644 24.70 46.93 28.04
C GLY A 644 26.22 46.84 28.08
N GLY A 645 26.85 46.83 26.89
CA GLY A 645 28.21 47.27 26.68
C GLY A 645 28.24 48.31 25.55
N ALA A 646 28.62 49.51 25.87
CA ALA A 646 28.71 50.68 24.98
C ALA A 646 29.68 50.45 23.78
N PRO A 647 29.48 51.12 22.64
CA PRO A 647 30.34 50.99 21.50
C PRO A 647 31.59 51.87 21.65
N THR A 648 32.75 51.27 21.62
CA THR A 648 34.01 52.00 21.35
C THR A 648 34.26 52.03 19.84
N GLY A 649 34.51 53.27 19.35
CA GLY A 649 34.61 53.59 17.95
C GLY A 649 35.86 53.07 17.21
N PRO A 650 36.02 53.43 15.95
CA PRO A 650 36.87 52.73 15.01
C PRO A 650 38.34 53.23 15.01
N PRO A 651 39.26 52.42 14.50
CA PRO A 651 40.44 52.95 13.87
C PRO A 651 40.51 52.66 12.37
N GLY A 652 40.56 53.67 11.65
CA GLY A 652 41.42 54.16 10.61
C GLY A 652 42.06 53.16 9.62
N GLY A 653 41.78 53.48 8.38
CA GLY A 653 42.26 53.26 7.09
C GLY A 653 43.64 52.68 6.81
N PHE A 654 43.74 52.18 5.58
CA PHE A 654 44.80 52.40 4.56
C PHE A 654 44.47 51.49 3.40
N ARG A 655 44.13 52.06 2.23
CA ARG A 655 45.00 52.26 1.03
C ARG A 655 45.79 51.03 0.59
N GLN A 656 45.43 50.41 -0.42
CA GLN A 656 45.77 50.37 -1.85
C GLN A 656 44.99 49.32 -2.56
#